data_344651ca707f60d4d036afad4899fe5b
#
_entry.id   344651ca707f60d4d036afad4899fe5b
#
_cell.length_a   1.000
_cell.length_b   1.000
_cell.length_c   1.000
_cell.angle_alpha   90.00
_cell.angle_beta   90.00
_cell.angle_gamma   90.00
#
_symmetry.space_group_name_H-M   'P 1'
#
loop_
_entity.id
_entity.type
_entity.pdbx_description
1 polymer ?
#
loop_
_entity_poly.entity_id
_entity_poly.type
_entity_poly.pdbx_seq_one_letter_code
_entity_poly.pdbx_strand_id
1 'polypeptide(L)'
;MASAAAASKQPHVLFIVLDDLGFDDVGFRSHQIRTPHIDGFARSGLVLDQYYVQDVCSPSRSTFMTGRYAMHHGVVDWIPLSSAYGLPLNETTLAQLFKRAGYSCRGVGKWHMGFYKWEHTPTFRGFDSFVGFYGGGEDYFKHSNQGAYDFRRDPTPMCGRNCSQIAAQDQGVYSTTVFAEEAVRVVGAHSSSAGPLFLYLAFQGVHDPAQVPARYADAYKTTIADKKRRTFAGMLSAVDEGIGNVTAALAARGMLNDTLIVFTTDNGGPTTTGDGVGARNWPLRGGKHSIWDGGVRGTGVITGAGIGQVASGTASRAAGEALKQYPHLMHGADWLPTLAEAAGLNTSGTLPLDGVSQWAAMQHVADHYDVAGAPTSPPRRHVTLGNSTNSCSWPKGDPRRARYEAGGLLPDTVDDGKQMVSCGFSIRADDTRAQPGRQWKFVRGYGGGPDTWCNSSAGAPNCDNHLVPPSHSVVVVASGGVCSSAKKACFPGHDIRTFESKTTDGSDCCAACAAEPECVGWTHNVVEQNGLKCFIKRALVDGVECGGGISGTNGAAPLPPVGPAPSPPGPTPGVSSCPGGLCLYDLGADPHERTELSTLHADVVAEMGERMDAVLASYTQYEIDPSCGPATFGHDPRVGKAWQPWC
;
A
#
# COMPACT_ATOMS: atom_id res chain seq x y z
N MET A 1 -41.68 -1.02 27.73
CA MET A 1 -41.32 -2.21 26.97
C MET A 1 -40.08 -1.88 26.17
N ALA A 2 -38.91 -2.33 26.62
CA ALA A 2 -37.68 -2.14 25.86
C ALA A 2 -37.73 -3.05 24.63
N SER A 3 -37.72 -2.47 23.44
CA SER A 3 -37.54 -3.20 22.19
C SER A 3 -36.21 -3.95 22.29
N ALA A 4 -36.23 -5.27 22.29
CA ALA A 4 -35.04 -6.07 22.07
C ALA A 4 -34.54 -5.73 20.65
N ALA A 5 -33.51 -4.94 20.55
CA ALA A 5 -32.79 -4.74 19.29
C ALA A 5 -32.40 -6.14 18.81
N ALA A 6 -32.89 -6.54 17.65
CA ALA A 6 -32.49 -7.80 17.03
C ALA A 6 -30.96 -7.75 16.93
N ALA A 7 -30.26 -8.71 17.55
CA ALA A 7 -28.81 -8.82 17.47
C ALA A 7 -28.46 -8.84 15.97
N SER A 8 -27.72 -7.84 15.51
CA SER A 8 -27.32 -7.76 14.12
C SER A 8 -26.51 -9.02 13.80
N LYS A 9 -26.86 -9.68 12.70
CA LYS A 9 -26.17 -10.89 12.24
C LYS A 9 -24.69 -10.54 12.04
N GLN A 10 -23.80 -11.27 12.70
CA GLN A 10 -22.36 -11.08 12.51
C GLN A 10 -21.98 -11.27 11.03
N PRO A 11 -21.28 -10.31 10.39
CA PRO A 11 -20.94 -10.42 8.98
C PRO A 11 -19.88 -11.51 8.74
N HIS A 12 -19.87 -12.12 7.56
CA HIS A 12 -18.65 -12.74 7.06
C HIS A 12 -17.59 -11.67 6.82
N VAL A 13 -16.31 -12.02 6.90
CA VAL A 13 -15.22 -11.09 6.64
C VAL A 13 -14.26 -11.70 5.62
N LEU A 14 -14.07 -11.01 4.51
CA LEU A 14 -13.03 -11.30 3.50
C LEU A 14 -11.95 -10.23 3.62
N PHE A 15 -10.76 -10.62 4.09
CA PHE A 15 -9.61 -9.74 4.25
C PHE A 15 -8.56 -10.05 3.18
N ILE A 16 -8.47 -9.21 2.14
CA ILE A 16 -7.60 -9.39 0.98
C ILE A 16 -6.35 -8.53 1.17
N VAL A 17 -5.18 -9.16 1.07
CA VAL A 17 -3.88 -8.46 1.11
C VAL A 17 -3.14 -8.71 -0.20
N LEU A 18 -2.70 -7.64 -0.85
CA LEU A 18 -1.75 -7.70 -1.95
C LEU A 18 -0.36 -7.32 -1.46
N ASP A 19 0.65 -7.93 -2.05
CA ASP A 19 2.05 -7.75 -1.74
C ASP A 19 2.69 -6.80 -2.77
N ASP A 20 3.43 -5.80 -2.30
CA ASP A 20 4.19 -4.89 -3.16
C ASP A 20 3.38 -4.05 -4.17
N LEU A 21 2.10 -3.79 -3.89
CA LEU A 21 1.26 -2.99 -4.77
C LEU A 21 1.57 -1.50 -4.65
N GLY A 22 1.99 -0.89 -5.74
CA GLY A 22 2.23 0.55 -5.79
C GLY A 22 0.94 1.38 -5.76
N PHE A 23 1.06 2.61 -5.28
CA PHE A 23 -0.08 3.53 -5.12
C PHE A 23 -0.82 3.82 -6.44
N ASP A 24 -0.06 3.94 -7.56
CA ASP A 24 -0.57 4.26 -8.91
C ASP A 24 -0.90 3.00 -9.74
N ASP A 25 -0.90 1.81 -9.15
CA ASP A 25 -1.02 0.58 -9.93
C ASP A 25 -2.45 0.11 -10.16
N VAL A 26 -3.41 0.59 -9.37
CA VAL A 26 -4.82 0.19 -9.50
C VAL A 26 -5.59 1.03 -10.51
N GLY A 27 -6.57 0.43 -11.18
CA GLY A 27 -7.33 1.06 -12.27
C GLY A 27 -8.09 2.31 -11.84
N PHE A 28 -8.56 2.39 -10.61
CA PHE A 28 -9.27 3.57 -10.11
C PHE A 28 -8.36 4.78 -9.82
N ARG A 29 -7.03 4.62 -9.82
CA ARG A 29 -6.03 5.71 -9.73
C ARG A 29 -5.31 5.95 -11.05
N SER A 30 -5.07 4.87 -11.82
CA SER A 30 -4.35 4.92 -13.08
C SER A 30 -5.11 4.13 -14.15
N HIS A 31 -5.06 4.58 -15.40
CA HIS A 31 -5.71 3.86 -16.52
C HIS A 31 -4.77 2.86 -17.21
N GLN A 32 -3.54 2.68 -16.71
CA GLN A 32 -2.56 1.84 -17.38
C GLN A 32 -2.82 0.35 -17.16
N ILE A 33 -3.21 -0.03 -15.94
CA ILE A 33 -3.52 -1.43 -15.58
C ILE A 33 -5.02 -1.56 -15.31
N ARG A 34 -5.61 -2.62 -15.84
CA ARG A 34 -7.04 -2.90 -15.67
C ARG A 34 -7.26 -3.77 -14.44
N THR A 35 -8.03 -3.25 -13.48
CA THR A 35 -8.40 -3.94 -12.24
C THR A 35 -9.92 -3.84 -11.98
N PRO A 36 -10.78 -4.37 -12.90
CA PRO A 36 -12.22 -4.12 -12.86
C PRO A 36 -12.92 -4.58 -11.58
N HIS A 37 -12.42 -5.62 -10.90
CA HIS A 37 -13.00 -6.13 -9.66
C HIS A 37 -12.57 -5.30 -8.46
N ILE A 38 -11.29 -4.92 -8.36
CA ILE A 38 -10.77 -3.99 -7.34
C ILE A 38 -11.43 -2.61 -7.52
N ASP A 39 -11.56 -2.13 -8.76
CA ASP A 39 -12.28 -0.89 -9.07
C ASP A 39 -13.77 -0.99 -8.69
N GLY A 40 -14.35 -2.19 -8.80
CA GLY A 40 -15.70 -2.50 -8.33
C GLY A 40 -15.85 -2.28 -6.82
N PHE A 41 -14.88 -2.71 -6.03
CA PHE A 41 -14.86 -2.45 -4.57
C PHE A 41 -14.76 -0.96 -4.28
N ALA A 42 -13.88 -0.24 -4.98
CA ALA A 42 -13.73 1.21 -4.83
C ALA A 42 -15.03 1.98 -5.16
N ARG A 43 -15.81 1.53 -6.15
CA ARG A 43 -17.10 2.12 -6.50
C ARG A 43 -18.21 1.86 -5.49
N SER A 44 -18.23 0.65 -4.92
CA SER A 44 -19.30 0.23 -4.01
C SER A 44 -19.01 0.52 -2.53
N GLY A 45 -17.80 0.94 -2.22
CA GLY A 45 -17.33 1.13 -0.85
C GLY A 45 -16.65 2.47 -0.62
N LEU A 46 -15.72 2.48 0.31
CA LEU A 46 -14.91 3.62 0.68
C LEU A 46 -13.45 3.37 0.28
N VAL A 47 -12.86 4.28 -0.48
CA VAL A 47 -11.41 4.34 -0.74
C VAL A 47 -10.76 5.08 0.42
N LEU A 48 -9.78 4.46 1.05
CA LEU A 48 -9.07 5.04 2.20
C LEU A 48 -8.01 6.02 1.69
N ASP A 49 -8.26 7.33 1.82
CA ASP A 49 -7.38 8.35 1.27
C ASP A 49 -6.07 8.48 2.05
N GLN A 50 -6.15 8.47 3.37
CA GLN A 50 -5.02 8.67 4.28
C GLN A 50 -4.71 7.39 5.05
N TYR A 51 -4.48 6.30 4.33
CA TYR A 51 -4.24 4.98 4.90
C TYR A 51 -2.76 4.63 4.87
N TYR A 52 -2.23 4.30 6.06
CA TYR A 52 -0.81 4.00 6.26
C TYR A 52 -0.59 2.56 6.70
N VAL A 53 0.48 1.97 6.17
CA VAL A 53 0.99 0.63 6.48
C VAL A 53 2.47 0.74 6.86
N GLN A 54 3.16 -0.37 7.05
CA GLN A 54 4.60 -0.36 7.22
C GLN A 54 5.30 -0.42 5.86
N ASP A 55 6.58 -0.13 5.84
CA ASP A 55 7.40 -0.06 4.62
C ASP A 55 7.83 -1.43 4.07
N VAL A 56 7.55 -2.53 4.81
CA VAL A 56 7.81 -3.92 4.39
C VAL A 56 6.75 -4.89 4.91
N CYS A 57 6.76 -6.11 4.35
CA CYS A 57 5.70 -7.13 4.50
C CYS A 57 5.45 -7.59 5.93
N SER A 58 6.46 -8.15 6.64
CA SER A 58 6.26 -8.79 7.95
C SER A 58 5.73 -7.83 9.02
N PRO A 59 6.26 -6.61 9.16
CA PRO A 59 5.71 -5.61 10.06
C PRO A 59 4.25 -5.28 9.79
N SER A 60 3.88 -5.05 8.53
CA SER A 60 2.50 -4.73 8.17
C SER A 60 1.53 -5.88 8.46
N ARG A 61 1.90 -7.10 8.07
CA ARG A 61 1.06 -8.29 8.28
C ARG A 61 0.89 -8.58 9.77
N SER A 62 1.96 -8.43 10.56
CA SER A 62 1.91 -8.53 12.02
C SER A 62 1.03 -7.43 12.64
N THR A 63 1.12 -6.21 12.12
CA THR A 63 0.30 -5.06 12.54
C THR A 63 -1.19 -5.30 12.23
N PHE A 64 -1.54 -5.82 11.05
CA PHE A 64 -2.94 -6.14 10.70
C PHE A 64 -3.52 -7.20 11.65
N MET A 65 -2.70 -8.19 12.00
CA MET A 65 -3.12 -9.30 12.85
C MET A 65 -3.24 -8.91 14.33
N THR A 66 -2.43 -7.96 14.82
CA THR A 66 -2.37 -7.66 16.26
C THR A 66 -3.07 -6.38 16.68
N GLY A 67 -3.29 -5.44 15.74
CA GLY A 67 -3.76 -4.10 16.07
C GLY A 67 -2.72 -3.26 16.79
N ARG A 68 -1.42 -3.62 16.69
CA ARG A 68 -0.32 -2.97 17.38
C ARG A 68 0.74 -2.50 16.39
N TYR A 69 1.47 -1.45 16.75
CA TYR A 69 2.58 -0.95 15.95
C TYR A 69 3.75 -1.95 15.91
N ALA A 70 4.49 -1.93 14.82
CA ALA A 70 5.66 -2.78 14.64
C ALA A 70 6.64 -2.70 15.82
N MET A 71 6.87 -1.52 16.36
CA MET A 71 7.73 -1.28 17.50
C MET A 71 7.20 -1.88 18.81
N HIS A 72 5.91 -2.15 18.93
CA HIS A 72 5.31 -2.72 20.14
C HIS A 72 5.17 -4.24 20.08
N HIS A 73 4.88 -4.81 18.89
CA HIS A 73 4.90 -6.28 18.72
C HIS A 73 6.29 -6.82 18.35
N GLY A 74 7.26 -5.94 18.11
CA GLY A 74 8.66 -6.28 17.89
C GLY A 74 9.01 -6.74 16.47
N VAL A 75 8.07 -7.07 15.60
CA VAL A 75 8.33 -7.42 14.19
C VAL A 75 8.53 -6.13 13.40
N VAL A 76 9.75 -5.64 13.38
CA VAL A 76 10.10 -4.31 12.84
C VAL A 76 10.71 -4.36 11.43
N ASP A 77 11.06 -5.56 10.95
CA ASP A 77 11.61 -5.78 9.62
C ASP A 77 11.09 -7.09 9.02
N TRP A 78 11.36 -7.35 7.72
CA TRP A 78 11.02 -8.62 7.10
C TRP A 78 11.72 -9.80 7.79
N ILE A 79 11.03 -10.92 7.92
CA ILE A 79 11.55 -12.10 8.60
C ILE A 79 12.20 -13.03 7.57
N PRO A 80 13.55 -13.19 7.57
CA PRO A 80 14.23 -14.17 6.72
C PRO A 80 13.75 -15.59 6.99
N LEU A 81 13.72 -16.44 5.96
CA LEU A 81 13.31 -17.85 6.06
C LEU A 81 14.09 -18.64 7.12
N SER A 82 15.38 -18.33 7.28
CA SER A 82 16.27 -19.00 8.23
C SER A 82 16.27 -18.40 9.64
N SER A 83 15.44 -17.39 9.90
CA SER A 83 15.46 -16.69 11.18
C SER A 83 14.66 -17.43 12.25
N ALA A 84 15.28 -17.67 13.41
CA ALA A 84 14.62 -18.22 14.59
C ALA A 84 13.80 -17.14 15.32
N TYR A 85 12.91 -16.50 14.59
CA TYR A 85 12.09 -15.37 15.02
C TYR A 85 10.70 -15.40 14.37
N GLY A 86 9.73 -14.80 15.03
CA GLY A 86 8.36 -14.67 14.53
C GLY A 86 7.51 -13.78 15.41
N LEU A 87 6.29 -13.50 14.99
CA LEU A 87 5.32 -12.73 15.78
C LEU A 87 5.18 -13.35 17.18
N PRO A 88 5.47 -12.60 18.26
CA PRO A 88 5.48 -13.13 19.62
C PRO A 88 4.18 -13.87 19.98
N LEU A 89 4.30 -14.98 20.69
CA LEU A 89 3.16 -15.86 21.00
C LEU A 89 2.17 -15.23 21.99
N ASN A 90 2.59 -14.23 22.78
CA ASN A 90 1.73 -13.46 23.66
C ASN A 90 0.87 -12.41 22.93
N GLU A 91 1.17 -12.13 21.65
CA GLU A 91 0.32 -11.30 20.82
C GLU A 91 -0.94 -12.08 20.41
N THR A 92 -2.11 -11.49 20.60
CA THR A 92 -3.37 -12.07 20.12
C THR A 92 -3.61 -11.64 18.68
N THR A 93 -3.79 -12.61 17.78
CA THR A 93 -4.07 -12.31 16.38
C THR A 93 -5.55 -12.07 16.12
N LEU A 94 -5.86 -11.31 15.07
CA LEU A 94 -7.22 -11.09 14.57
C LEU A 94 -7.94 -12.43 14.32
N ALA A 95 -7.25 -13.42 13.74
CA ALA A 95 -7.83 -14.76 13.54
C ALA A 95 -8.19 -15.47 14.87
N GLN A 96 -7.37 -15.31 15.91
CA GLN A 96 -7.72 -15.83 17.24
C GLN A 96 -8.93 -15.14 17.85
N LEU A 97 -9.12 -13.82 17.63
CA LEU A 97 -10.32 -13.11 18.08
C LEU A 97 -11.57 -13.61 17.35
N PHE A 98 -11.52 -13.72 16.03
CA PHE A 98 -12.63 -14.29 15.26
C PHE A 98 -12.95 -15.72 15.67
N LYS A 99 -11.91 -16.54 15.90
CA LYS A 99 -12.09 -17.92 16.37
C LYS A 99 -12.79 -18.00 17.72
N ARG A 100 -12.41 -17.14 18.69
CA ARG A 100 -13.07 -17.06 20.01
C ARG A 100 -14.55 -16.66 19.90
N ALA A 101 -14.90 -15.90 18.86
CA ALA A 101 -16.28 -15.47 18.57
C ALA A 101 -17.08 -16.49 17.74
N GLY A 102 -16.52 -17.68 17.48
CA GLY A 102 -17.23 -18.75 16.77
C GLY A 102 -17.14 -18.68 15.24
N TYR A 103 -16.25 -17.85 14.68
CA TYR A 103 -16.02 -17.84 13.23
C TYR A 103 -15.28 -19.08 12.76
N SER A 104 -15.59 -19.49 11.51
CA SER A 104 -14.73 -20.38 10.73
C SER A 104 -13.61 -19.56 10.11
N CYS A 105 -12.37 -19.75 10.58
CA CYS A 105 -11.22 -18.94 10.19
C CYS A 105 -10.38 -19.69 9.16
N ARG A 106 -10.19 -19.12 7.97
CA ARG A 106 -9.44 -19.73 6.87
C ARG A 106 -8.34 -18.80 6.39
N GLY A 107 -7.10 -19.33 6.25
CA GLY A 107 -5.96 -18.61 5.71
C GLY A 107 -5.55 -19.18 4.35
N VAL A 108 -5.33 -18.29 3.36
CA VAL A 108 -4.88 -18.66 2.03
C VAL A 108 -3.81 -17.68 1.56
N GLY A 109 -2.68 -18.18 1.08
CA GLY A 109 -1.60 -17.40 0.51
C GLY A 109 -0.39 -17.20 1.41
N LYS A 110 0.20 -16.00 1.41
CA LYS A 110 1.42 -15.65 2.13
C LYS A 110 1.17 -15.44 3.62
N TRP A 111 2.00 -16.07 4.47
CA TRP A 111 1.99 -15.87 5.92
C TRP A 111 2.97 -14.77 6.37
N HIS A 112 4.26 -15.01 6.28
CA HIS A 112 5.38 -14.12 6.55
C HIS A 112 5.41 -13.45 7.95
N MET A 113 4.95 -14.18 8.98
CA MET A 113 5.00 -13.73 10.37
C MET A 113 5.82 -14.71 11.26
N GLY A 114 6.76 -15.44 10.62
CA GLY A 114 7.61 -16.44 11.28
C GLY A 114 7.01 -17.84 11.26
N PHE A 115 7.91 -18.85 11.27
CA PHE A 115 7.53 -20.28 11.28
C PHE A 115 8.62 -21.21 11.84
N TYR A 116 9.61 -20.66 12.53
CA TYR A 116 10.71 -21.46 13.09
C TYR A 116 10.23 -22.50 14.12
N LYS A 117 9.10 -22.26 14.78
CA LYS A 117 8.32 -23.21 15.59
C LYS A 117 6.92 -23.37 15.04
N TRP A 118 6.29 -24.53 15.29
CA TRP A 118 4.92 -24.79 14.85
C TRP A 118 3.92 -23.79 15.42
N GLU A 119 4.12 -23.32 16.65
CA GLU A 119 3.30 -22.34 17.35
C GLU A 119 3.21 -21.00 16.63
N HIS A 120 4.16 -20.67 15.74
CA HIS A 120 4.15 -19.47 14.92
C HIS A 120 3.42 -19.65 13.59
N THR A 121 3.06 -20.88 13.20
CA THR A 121 2.39 -21.16 11.93
C THR A 121 0.90 -20.78 11.98
N PRO A 122 0.24 -20.53 10.83
CA PRO A 122 -1.13 -19.98 10.79
C PRO A 122 -2.16 -20.76 11.62
N THR A 123 -2.13 -22.09 11.57
CA THR A 123 -3.13 -22.91 12.25
C THR A 123 -2.99 -22.92 13.77
N PHE A 124 -1.82 -22.56 14.30
CA PHE A 124 -1.62 -22.31 15.73
C PHE A 124 -1.97 -20.85 16.11
N ARG A 125 -2.11 -19.99 15.12
CA ARG A 125 -2.42 -18.56 15.29
C ARG A 125 -3.88 -18.21 14.94
N GLY A 126 -4.81 -19.18 15.08
CA GLY A 126 -6.25 -18.98 15.04
C GLY A 126 -6.94 -19.48 13.77
N PHE A 127 -6.22 -19.90 12.75
CA PHE A 127 -6.85 -20.44 11.54
C PHE A 127 -7.22 -21.91 11.68
N ASP A 128 -8.39 -22.28 11.16
CA ASP A 128 -8.86 -23.67 11.11
C ASP A 128 -8.17 -24.48 10.01
N SER A 129 -7.78 -23.81 8.94
CA SER A 129 -6.94 -24.37 7.89
C SER A 129 -6.13 -23.29 7.22
N PHE A 130 -5.03 -23.69 6.59
CA PHE A 130 -4.16 -22.81 5.81
C PHE A 130 -3.71 -23.50 4.53
N VAL A 131 -3.70 -22.75 3.42
CA VAL A 131 -3.10 -23.18 2.15
C VAL A 131 -2.25 -22.06 1.60
N GLY A 132 -0.95 -22.31 1.43
CA GLY A 132 -0.01 -21.30 0.97
C GLY A 132 1.41 -21.54 1.45
N PHE A 133 2.18 -20.48 1.61
CA PHE A 133 3.58 -20.55 2.01
C PHE A 133 3.85 -19.72 3.27
N TYR A 134 4.87 -20.16 4.03
CA TYR A 134 5.18 -19.53 5.32
C TYR A 134 6.14 -18.36 5.20
N GLY A 135 6.97 -18.33 4.17
CA GLY A 135 8.01 -17.33 3.97
C GLY A 135 7.56 -16.02 3.37
N GLY A 136 8.53 -15.22 2.92
CA GLY A 136 8.31 -13.88 2.39
C GLY A 136 7.94 -13.81 0.91
N GLY A 137 8.26 -14.85 0.15
CA GLY A 137 7.98 -14.96 -1.29
C GLY A 137 8.38 -16.33 -1.80
N GLU A 138 7.97 -16.67 -3.00
CA GLU A 138 8.30 -17.92 -3.67
C GLU A 138 8.33 -17.75 -5.19
N ASP A 139 8.95 -18.69 -5.91
CA ASP A 139 8.73 -18.84 -7.34
C ASP A 139 7.27 -19.24 -7.59
N TYR A 140 6.53 -18.47 -8.38
CA TYR A 140 5.08 -18.63 -8.55
C TYR A 140 4.64 -19.97 -9.16
N PHE A 141 5.55 -20.72 -9.76
CA PHE A 141 5.26 -22.02 -10.37
C PHE A 141 5.97 -23.17 -9.65
N LYS A 142 7.22 -22.95 -9.20
CA LYS A 142 7.99 -23.98 -8.51
C LYS A 142 7.69 -24.05 -7.02
N HIS A 143 7.07 -23.02 -6.46
CA HIS A 143 6.75 -22.90 -5.03
C HIS A 143 7.97 -23.10 -4.13
N SER A 144 9.09 -22.52 -4.53
CA SER A 144 10.36 -22.65 -3.81
C SER A 144 11.01 -21.29 -3.59
N ASN A 145 11.72 -21.17 -2.48
CA ASN A 145 12.52 -20.01 -2.14
C ASN A 145 13.83 -20.49 -1.52
N GLN A 146 14.97 -19.86 -1.86
CA GLN A 146 16.31 -20.21 -1.38
C GLN A 146 16.63 -21.70 -1.53
N GLY A 147 16.20 -22.31 -2.65
CA GLY A 147 16.49 -23.69 -2.99
C GLY A 147 15.68 -24.77 -2.24
N ALA A 148 14.64 -24.39 -1.50
CA ALA A 148 13.73 -25.31 -0.86
C ALA A 148 12.26 -24.97 -1.13
N TYR A 149 11.41 -25.97 -1.16
CA TYR A 149 9.97 -25.86 -1.40
C TYR A 149 9.27 -25.25 -0.17
N ASP A 150 8.40 -24.25 -0.37
CA ASP A 150 7.63 -23.59 0.68
C ASP A 150 6.17 -23.44 0.27
N PHE A 151 5.47 -24.56 0.10
CA PHE A 151 4.02 -24.51 -0.15
C PHE A 151 3.31 -25.65 0.57
N ARG A 152 2.27 -25.33 1.35
CA ARG A 152 1.67 -26.26 2.29
C ARG A 152 0.15 -26.25 2.27
N ARG A 153 -0.42 -27.37 2.72
CA ARG A 153 -1.83 -27.53 3.08
C ARG A 153 -1.92 -28.02 4.52
N ASP A 154 -2.39 -27.17 5.39
CA ASP A 154 -2.63 -27.44 6.82
C ASP A 154 -4.13 -27.54 7.03
N PRO A 155 -4.71 -28.75 7.02
CA PRO A 155 -6.16 -28.95 6.90
C PRO A 155 -6.95 -28.72 8.19
N THR A 156 -6.28 -28.68 9.36
CA THR A 156 -6.94 -28.61 10.68
C THR A 156 -6.29 -27.57 11.59
N PRO A 157 -7.00 -27.08 12.62
CA PRO A 157 -6.40 -26.27 13.66
C PRO A 157 -5.21 -26.99 14.30
N MET A 158 -4.21 -26.23 14.73
CA MET A 158 -2.98 -26.74 15.37
C MET A 158 -2.31 -27.87 14.57
N CYS A 159 -2.26 -27.70 13.26
CA CYS A 159 -1.71 -28.66 12.32
C CYS A 159 -0.17 -28.64 12.37
N GLY A 160 0.42 -29.47 13.22
CA GLY A 160 1.85 -29.64 13.36
C GLY A 160 2.46 -30.62 12.35
N ARG A 161 3.70 -31.10 12.65
CA ARG A 161 4.51 -31.94 11.75
C ARG A 161 3.78 -33.11 11.12
N ASN A 162 2.91 -33.80 11.87
CA ASN A 162 2.23 -35.02 11.40
C ASN A 162 0.97 -34.72 10.58
N CYS A 163 0.56 -33.47 10.49
CA CYS A 163 -0.65 -33.01 9.84
C CYS A 163 -0.35 -32.12 8.63
N SER A 164 0.64 -31.23 8.75
CA SER A 164 1.01 -30.29 7.68
C SER A 164 1.56 -31.05 6.47
N GLN A 165 0.98 -30.79 5.32
CA GLN A 165 1.30 -31.50 4.08
C GLN A 165 2.02 -30.59 3.11
N ILE A 166 3.11 -31.09 2.52
CA ILE A 166 3.73 -30.45 1.37
C ILE A 166 2.78 -30.56 0.19
N ALA A 167 2.41 -29.43 -0.39
CA ALA A 167 1.44 -29.34 -1.48
C ALA A 167 2.08 -29.59 -2.86
N ALA A 168 2.80 -30.73 -3.01
CA ALA A 168 3.55 -31.08 -4.22
C ALA A 168 2.67 -31.20 -5.47
N GLN A 169 1.39 -31.46 -5.32
CA GLN A 169 0.41 -31.50 -6.43
C GLN A 169 0.19 -30.14 -7.09
N ASP A 170 0.52 -29.05 -6.40
CA ASP A 170 0.35 -27.69 -6.92
C ASP A 170 1.59 -27.22 -7.69
N GLN A 171 2.69 -27.99 -7.68
CA GLN A 171 3.92 -27.65 -8.41
C GLN A 171 3.65 -27.49 -9.91
N GLY A 172 4.12 -26.39 -10.51
CA GLY A 172 3.89 -26.04 -11.89
C GLY A 172 2.60 -25.25 -12.14
N VAL A 173 1.71 -25.13 -11.15
CA VAL A 173 0.51 -24.29 -11.21
C VAL A 173 0.86 -22.89 -10.69
N TYR A 174 0.38 -21.85 -11.34
CA TYR A 174 0.60 -20.46 -10.91
C TYR A 174 -0.05 -20.19 -9.55
N SER A 175 0.72 -19.81 -8.53
CA SER A 175 0.25 -19.73 -7.14
C SER A 175 -0.95 -18.79 -6.95
N THR A 176 -1.02 -17.68 -7.70
CA THR A 176 -2.20 -16.79 -7.68
C THR A 176 -3.48 -17.54 -8.07
N THR A 177 -3.41 -18.45 -9.04
CA THR A 177 -4.54 -19.31 -9.44
C THR A 177 -4.89 -20.28 -8.31
N VAL A 178 -3.89 -20.94 -7.71
CA VAL A 178 -4.11 -21.87 -6.59
C VAL A 178 -4.79 -21.16 -5.41
N PHE A 179 -4.37 -19.94 -5.08
CA PHE A 179 -4.98 -19.18 -3.98
C PHE A 179 -6.44 -18.79 -4.29
N ALA A 180 -6.71 -18.33 -5.51
CA ALA A 180 -8.06 -17.97 -5.92
C ALA A 180 -9.00 -19.19 -5.90
N GLU A 181 -8.56 -20.33 -6.46
CA GLU A 181 -9.33 -21.58 -6.48
C GLU A 181 -9.57 -22.13 -5.07
N GLU A 182 -8.56 -22.07 -4.19
CA GLU A 182 -8.72 -22.48 -2.80
C GLU A 182 -9.71 -21.58 -2.06
N ALA A 183 -9.65 -20.26 -2.24
CA ALA A 183 -10.60 -19.33 -1.66
C ALA A 183 -12.02 -19.59 -2.16
N VAL A 184 -12.22 -19.84 -3.46
CA VAL A 184 -13.51 -20.26 -4.05
C VAL A 184 -13.99 -21.57 -3.43
N ARG A 185 -13.10 -22.57 -3.27
CA ARG A 185 -13.42 -23.83 -2.62
C ARG A 185 -13.86 -23.65 -1.17
N VAL A 186 -13.14 -22.80 -0.41
CA VAL A 186 -13.50 -22.45 0.99
C VAL A 186 -14.88 -21.84 1.06
N VAL A 187 -15.18 -20.86 0.22
CA VAL A 187 -16.52 -20.22 0.16
C VAL A 187 -17.59 -21.23 -0.25
N GLY A 188 -17.33 -22.04 -1.28
CA GLY A 188 -18.26 -23.07 -1.78
C GLY A 188 -18.61 -24.13 -0.73
N ALA A 189 -17.62 -24.54 0.06
CA ALA A 189 -17.78 -25.56 1.11
C ALA A 189 -18.28 -24.98 2.45
N HIS A 190 -18.35 -23.66 2.61
CA HIS A 190 -18.75 -23.05 3.88
C HIS A 190 -20.20 -23.37 4.22
N SER A 191 -20.45 -23.84 5.46
CA SER A 191 -21.79 -24.12 6.00
C SER A 191 -22.20 -23.01 6.96
N SER A 192 -23.47 -22.59 6.87
CA SER A 192 -24.05 -21.64 7.81
C SER A 192 -24.05 -22.15 9.28
N SER A 193 -24.01 -23.48 9.48
CA SER A 193 -23.87 -24.08 10.80
C SER A 193 -22.47 -23.95 11.42
N ALA A 194 -21.46 -23.58 10.60
CA ALA A 194 -20.08 -23.36 11.07
C ALA A 194 -19.83 -21.93 11.60
N GLY A 195 -20.89 -21.13 11.79
CA GLY A 195 -20.80 -19.71 12.14
C GLY A 195 -20.40 -18.84 10.94
N PRO A 196 -20.12 -17.55 11.16
CA PRO A 196 -19.63 -16.68 10.09
C PRO A 196 -18.23 -17.10 9.60
N LEU A 197 -17.87 -16.72 8.37
CA LEU A 197 -16.57 -16.99 7.77
C LEU A 197 -15.64 -15.78 7.98
N PHE A 198 -14.41 -16.02 8.45
CA PHE A 198 -13.28 -15.13 8.32
C PHE A 198 -12.28 -15.75 7.33
N LEU A 199 -12.15 -15.14 6.16
CA LEU A 199 -11.20 -15.57 5.13
C LEU A 199 -10.09 -14.51 4.98
N TYR A 200 -8.88 -14.86 5.38
CA TYR A 200 -7.66 -14.08 5.12
C TYR A 200 -7.05 -14.58 3.80
N LEU A 201 -7.15 -13.77 2.76
CA LEU A 201 -6.66 -14.08 1.41
C LEU A 201 -5.49 -13.16 1.07
N ALA A 202 -4.29 -13.65 1.29
CA ALA A 202 -3.05 -12.91 1.13
C ALA A 202 -2.31 -13.36 -0.13
N PHE A 203 -2.59 -12.71 -1.25
CA PHE A 203 -1.86 -12.98 -2.49
C PHE A 203 -0.38 -12.62 -2.35
N GLN A 204 0.52 -13.42 -2.96
CA GLN A 204 1.89 -12.99 -3.19
C GLN A 204 1.96 -11.89 -4.26
N GLY A 205 0.99 -11.87 -5.19
CA GLY A 205 0.95 -10.85 -6.23
C GLY A 205 0.76 -9.46 -5.62
N VAL A 206 1.64 -8.49 -5.99
CA VAL A 206 2.50 -8.49 -7.18
C VAL A 206 4.02 -8.53 -6.85
N HIS A 207 4.41 -9.18 -5.77
CA HIS A 207 5.79 -9.32 -5.30
C HIS A 207 6.68 -10.08 -6.31
N ASP A 208 7.98 -9.82 -6.28
CA ASP A 208 8.99 -10.59 -7.03
C ASP A 208 8.95 -12.11 -6.71
N PRO A 209 9.31 -13.00 -7.65
CA PRO A 209 9.80 -12.73 -9.00
C PRO A 209 8.71 -12.35 -10.01
N ALA A 210 9.08 -11.53 -11.01
CA ALA A 210 8.16 -11.10 -12.06
C ALA A 210 7.75 -12.27 -12.96
N GLN A 211 6.73 -13.00 -12.58
CA GLN A 211 6.23 -14.20 -13.25
C GLN A 211 4.70 -14.18 -13.36
N VAL A 212 4.21 -14.47 -14.56
CA VAL A 212 2.78 -14.59 -14.83
C VAL A 212 2.54 -15.44 -16.08
N PRO A 213 1.43 -16.18 -16.19
CA PRO A 213 1.06 -16.83 -17.44
C PRO A 213 0.97 -15.81 -18.59
N ALA A 214 1.53 -16.16 -19.76
CA ALA A 214 1.73 -15.23 -20.88
C ALA A 214 0.46 -14.45 -21.28
N ARG A 215 -0.72 -15.09 -21.21
CA ARG A 215 -1.99 -14.46 -21.59
C ARG A 215 -2.25 -13.12 -20.89
N TYR A 216 -1.84 -13.00 -19.62
CA TYR A 216 -2.06 -11.76 -18.84
C TYR A 216 -1.09 -10.64 -19.26
N ALA A 217 0.20 -10.95 -19.39
CA ALA A 217 1.18 -9.97 -19.86
C ALA A 217 0.93 -9.56 -21.32
N ASP A 218 0.52 -10.51 -22.15
CA ASP A 218 0.24 -10.29 -23.57
C ASP A 218 -0.92 -9.32 -23.82
N ALA A 219 -1.87 -9.24 -22.89
CA ALA A 219 -2.97 -8.27 -22.95
C ALA A 219 -2.50 -6.80 -22.92
N TYR A 220 -1.25 -6.56 -22.51
CA TYR A 220 -0.64 -5.22 -22.40
C TYR A 220 0.45 -4.95 -23.45
N LYS A 221 0.67 -5.83 -24.43
CA LYS A 221 1.75 -5.69 -25.42
C LYS A 221 1.69 -4.38 -26.22
N THR A 222 0.48 -3.89 -26.47
CA THR A 222 0.26 -2.68 -27.29
C THR A 222 0.23 -1.39 -26.47
N THR A 223 0.07 -1.49 -25.14
CA THR A 223 -0.12 -0.33 -24.25
C THR A 223 1.05 -0.09 -23.30
N ILE A 224 1.83 -1.14 -23.01
CA ILE A 224 2.99 -1.06 -22.11
C ILE A 224 4.22 -1.61 -22.84
N ALA A 225 5.14 -0.72 -23.22
CA ALA A 225 6.37 -1.10 -23.95
C ALA A 225 7.37 -1.83 -23.06
N ASP A 226 7.53 -1.39 -21.79
CA ASP A 226 8.45 -2.01 -20.85
C ASP A 226 8.00 -3.42 -20.45
N LYS A 227 8.91 -4.40 -20.58
CA LYS A 227 8.61 -5.82 -20.34
C LYS A 227 8.34 -6.12 -18.87
N LYS A 228 9.10 -5.51 -17.94
CA LYS A 228 8.91 -5.73 -16.48
C LYS A 228 7.56 -5.17 -16.05
N ARG A 229 7.29 -3.91 -16.40
CA ARG A 229 6.00 -3.27 -16.13
C ARG A 229 4.82 -4.04 -16.73
N ARG A 230 4.99 -4.58 -17.94
CA ARG A 230 3.99 -5.40 -18.61
C ARG A 230 3.73 -6.71 -17.88
N THR A 231 4.79 -7.37 -17.38
CA THR A 231 4.65 -8.58 -16.56
C THR A 231 3.94 -8.26 -15.26
N PHE A 232 4.33 -7.19 -14.58
CA PHE A 232 3.67 -6.67 -13.36
C PHE A 232 2.17 -6.40 -13.60
N ALA A 233 1.83 -5.71 -14.70
CA ALA A 233 0.43 -5.47 -15.07
C ALA A 233 -0.35 -6.77 -15.28
N GLY A 234 0.30 -7.77 -15.87
CA GLY A 234 -0.27 -9.12 -16.00
C GLY A 234 -0.47 -9.81 -14.66
N MET A 235 0.50 -9.71 -13.74
CA MET A 235 0.39 -10.26 -12.39
C MET A 235 -0.80 -9.65 -11.64
N LEU A 236 -0.94 -8.33 -11.68
CA LEU A 236 -2.07 -7.64 -11.04
C LEU A 236 -3.42 -8.01 -11.66
N SER A 237 -3.47 -8.16 -12.98
CA SER A 237 -4.71 -8.62 -13.66
C SER A 237 -5.08 -10.05 -13.28
N ALA A 238 -4.10 -10.94 -13.05
CA ALA A 238 -4.36 -12.29 -12.57
C ALA A 238 -4.92 -12.31 -11.13
N VAL A 239 -4.40 -11.42 -10.27
CA VAL A 239 -4.94 -11.22 -8.91
C VAL A 239 -6.36 -10.67 -8.97
N ASP A 240 -6.62 -9.66 -9.80
CA ASP A 240 -7.95 -9.07 -9.96
C ASP A 240 -8.98 -10.09 -10.46
N GLU A 241 -8.62 -10.94 -11.43
CA GLU A 241 -9.46 -12.06 -11.88
C GLU A 241 -9.75 -13.03 -10.71
N GLY A 242 -8.74 -13.37 -9.91
CA GLY A 242 -8.90 -14.21 -8.73
C GLY A 242 -9.87 -13.62 -7.70
N ILE A 243 -9.77 -12.32 -7.44
CA ILE A 243 -10.71 -11.56 -6.57
C ILE A 243 -12.13 -11.63 -7.15
N GLY A 244 -12.28 -11.47 -8.46
CA GLY A 244 -13.57 -11.60 -9.14
C GLY A 244 -14.20 -12.97 -8.95
N ASN A 245 -13.41 -14.04 -9.08
CA ASN A 245 -13.89 -15.42 -8.89
C ASN A 245 -14.36 -15.68 -7.46
N VAL A 246 -13.62 -15.16 -6.45
CA VAL A 246 -14.02 -15.28 -5.04
C VAL A 246 -15.32 -14.49 -4.76
N THR A 247 -15.43 -13.28 -5.30
CA THR A 247 -16.64 -12.45 -5.16
C THR A 247 -17.85 -13.12 -5.81
N ALA A 248 -17.66 -13.70 -6.99
CA ALA A 248 -18.70 -14.47 -7.68
C ALA A 248 -19.13 -15.71 -6.87
N ALA A 249 -18.19 -16.41 -6.23
CA ALA A 249 -18.51 -17.54 -5.35
C ALA A 249 -19.33 -17.11 -4.11
N LEU A 250 -18.98 -15.97 -3.49
CA LEU A 250 -19.78 -15.39 -2.40
C LEU A 250 -21.19 -15.05 -2.85
N ALA A 251 -21.34 -14.45 -4.04
CA ALA A 251 -22.64 -14.14 -4.62
C ALA A 251 -23.47 -15.41 -4.90
N ALA A 252 -22.86 -16.43 -5.53
CA ALA A 252 -23.52 -17.70 -5.82
C ALA A 252 -23.98 -18.46 -4.56
N ARG A 253 -23.30 -18.22 -3.41
CA ARG A 253 -23.66 -18.78 -2.12
C ARG A 253 -24.64 -17.90 -1.33
N GLY A 254 -25.06 -16.75 -1.88
CA GLY A 254 -25.90 -15.78 -1.18
C GLY A 254 -25.22 -15.12 0.02
N MET A 255 -23.88 -15.16 0.09
CA MET A 255 -23.10 -14.63 1.20
C MET A 255 -22.60 -13.20 0.97
N LEU A 256 -22.57 -12.73 -0.29
CA LEU A 256 -21.91 -11.48 -0.66
C LEU A 256 -22.46 -10.26 0.11
N ASN A 257 -23.77 -10.12 0.22
CA ASN A 257 -24.39 -8.99 0.93
C ASN A 257 -24.15 -9.00 2.45
N ASP A 258 -23.87 -10.18 3.01
CA ASP A 258 -23.55 -10.37 4.43
C ASP A 258 -22.02 -10.40 4.67
N THR A 259 -21.21 -10.09 3.65
CA THR A 259 -19.75 -10.11 3.74
C THR A 259 -19.19 -8.67 3.77
N LEU A 260 -18.42 -8.36 4.81
CA LEU A 260 -17.56 -7.19 4.87
C LEU A 260 -16.24 -7.53 4.15
N ILE A 261 -15.87 -6.74 3.16
CA ILE A 261 -14.66 -6.95 2.34
C ILE A 261 -13.67 -5.84 2.62
N VAL A 262 -12.47 -6.22 3.03
CA VAL A 262 -11.29 -5.36 3.14
C VAL A 262 -10.33 -5.73 2.01
N PHE A 263 -9.90 -4.75 1.26
CA PHE A 263 -8.79 -4.83 0.31
C PHE A 263 -7.66 -3.91 0.78
N THR A 264 -6.46 -4.43 0.93
CA THR A 264 -5.29 -3.67 1.37
C THR A 264 -4.00 -4.16 0.71
N THR A 265 -2.99 -3.30 0.69
CA THR A 265 -1.59 -3.68 0.44
C THR A 265 -0.81 -3.70 1.74
N ASP A 266 0.28 -4.46 1.80
CA ASP A 266 1.13 -4.54 2.98
C ASP A 266 2.23 -3.45 3.01
N ASN A 267 2.68 -2.97 1.86
CA ASN A 267 3.61 -1.82 1.71
C ASN A 267 3.42 -1.19 0.34
N GLY A 268 4.11 -0.09 0.10
CA GLY A 268 4.18 0.51 -1.22
C GLY A 268 5.00 -0.34 -2.20
N GLY A 269 4.84 -0.07 -3.49
CA GLY A 269 5.53 -0.81 -4.54
C GLY A 269 7.05 -0.59 -4.54
N PRO A 270 7.86 -1.64 -4.79
CA PRO A 270 9.29 -1.49 -4.99
C PRO A 270 9.57 -0.80 -6.33
N THR A 271 10.33 0.29 -6.29
CA THR A 271 10.66 1.12 -7.46
C THR A 271 12.11 1.02 -7.88
N THR A 272 12.96 0.35 -7.10
CA THR A 272 14.39 0.14 -7.38
C THR A 272 14.71 -1.22 -7.98
N THR A 273 15.98 -1.33 -8.46
CA THR A 273 16.55 -2.55 -9.04
C THR A 273 16.85 -3.60 -7.97
N GLY A 274 16.23 -4.48 -7.62
CA GLY A 274 16.39 -5.58 -6.67
C GLY A 274 15.06 -6.33 -6.69
N ASP A 275 14.13 -5.82 -5.91
CA ASP A 275 12.75 -6.29 -5.87
C ASP A 275 11.87 -5.60 -6.93
N GLY A 276 12.45 -4.72 -7.78
CA GLY A 276 11.71 -3.88 -8.73
C GLY A 276 11.09 -4.64 -9.88
N VAL A 277 9.85 -5.08 -9.69
CA VAL A 277 9.04 -5.76 -10.71
C VAL A 277 8.25 -4.82 -11.63
N GLY A 278 8.44 -3.50 -11.49
CA GLY A 278 7.75 -2.50 -12.31
C GLY A 278 6.56 -1.82 -11.62
N ALA A 279 6.50 -1.82 -10.30
CA ALA A 279 5.51 -1.09 -9.51
C ALA A 279 5.66 0.43 -9.65
N ARG A 280 4.58 1.17 -9.34
CA ARG A 280 4.55 2.64 -9.36
C ARG A 280 3.84 3.21 -8.15
N ASN A 281 4.51 4.16 -7.49
CA ASN A 281 3.93 4.89 -6.36
C ASN A 281 3.56 6.34 -6.71
N TRP A 282 3.68 6.73 -7.99
CA TRP A 282 3.39 8.10 -8.41
C TRP A 282 2.00 8.57 -7.88
N PRO A 283 1.87 9.82 -7.38
CA PRO A 283 2.89 10.88 -7.33
C PRO A 283 3.68 10.89 -6.01
N LEU A 284 3.61 9.82 -5.20
CA LEU A 284 4.23 9.73 -3.89
C LEU A 284 5.74 9.49 -4.00
N ARG A 285 6.49 10.03 -3.02
CA ARG A 285 7.94 9.86 -2.88
C ARG A 285 8.28 8.47 -2.37
N GLY A 286 9.36 7.88 -2.91
CA GLY A 286 9.91 6.62 -2.43
C GLY A 286 9.11 5.38 -2.84
N GLY A 287 9.31 4.31 -2.10
CA GLY A 287 8.68 3.00 -2.31
C GLY A 287 9.01 2.04 -1.18
N LYS A 288 8.76 0.74 -1.37
CA LYS A 288 9.11 -0.32 -0.42
C LYS A 288 10.50 -0.08 0.20
N HIS A 289 10.68 -0.39 1.46
CA HIS A 289 11.87 -0.14 2.29
C HIS A 289 12.10 1.35 2.64
N SER A 290 11.15 2.23 2.39
CA SER A 290 11.25 3.62 2.80
C SER A 290 10.02 4.10 3.56
N ILE A 291 10.23 5.04 4.50
CA ILE A 291 9.14 5.67 5.26
C ILE A 291 8.55 6.90 4.57
N TRP A 292 8.95 7.17 3.32
CA TRP A 292 8.28 8.13 2.45
C TRP A 292 6.89 7.62 2.08
N ASP A 293 5.97 8.50 1.73
CA ASP A 293 4.58 8.11 1.45
C ASP A 293 4.47 7.02 0.36
N GLY A 294 5.37 6.98 -0.61
CA GLY A 294 5.43 5.90 -1.61
C GLY A 294 5.73 4.52 -1.03
N GLY A 295 6.36 4.43 0.15
CA GLY A 295 6.62 3.18 0.85
C GLY A 295 5.54 2.79 1.85
N VAL A 296 4.92 3.79 2.51
CA VAL A 296 4.03 3.54 3.67
C VAL A 296 2.57 3.97 3.46
N ARG A 297 2.23 4.79 2.46
CA ARG A 297 0.84 5.11 2.14
C ARG A 297 0.24 4.03 1.27
N GLY A 298 -0.47 3.12 1.92
CA GLY A 298 -1.06 1.94 1.30
C GLY A 298 -2.28 2.23 0.44
N THR A 299 -2.59 1.30 -0.45
CA THR A 299 -3.89 1.26 -1.11
C THR A 299 -4.86 0.47 -0.26
N GLY A 300 -5.95 1.09 0.19
CA GLY A 300 -6.98 0.46 1.00
C GLY A 300 -8.38 0.77 0.50
N VAL A 301 -9.25 -0.23 0.53
CA VAL A 301 -10.69 -0.11 0.24
C VAL A 301 -11.47 -0.99 1.21
N ILE A 302 -12.60 -0.48 1.71
CA ILE A 302 -13.56 -1.27 2.48
C ILE A 302 -14.94 -1.19 1.83
N THR A 303 -15.63 -2.33 1.71
CA THR A 303 -16.95 -2.42 1.08
C THR A 303 -17.76 -3.60 1.64
N GLY A 304 -19.00 -3.75 1.24
CA GLY A 304 -19.89 -4.84 1.66
C GLY A 304 -20.70 -4.51 2.90
N ALA A 305 -20.97 -5.51 3.73
CA ALA A 305 -21.88 -5.43 4.86
C ALA A 305 -21.61 -4.22 5.77
N GLY A 306 -22.59 -3.33 5.92
CA GLY A 306 -22.52 -2.14 6.76
C GLY A 306 -21.80 -0.92 6.15
N ILE A 307 -21.26 -1.02 4.93
CA ILE A 307 -20.56 0.09 4.23
C ILE A 307 -21.21 0.39 2.88
N GLY A 308 -21.50 -0.64 2.07
CA GLY A 308 -22.08 -0.48 0.75
C GLY A 308 -22.25 -1.83 0.05
N GLN A 309 -23.18 -1.92 -0.88
CA GLN A 309 -23.44 -3.19 -1.56
C GLN A 309 -22.46 -3.41 -2.71
N VAL A 310 -21.75 -4.53 -2.68
CA VAL A 310 -20.88 -4.94 -3.77
C VAL A 310 -21.74 -5.33 -4.97
N ALA A 311 -21.61 -4.62 -6.08
CA ALA A 311 -22.25 -4.99 -7.32
C ALA A 311 -21.63 -6.29 -7.84
N SER A 312 -22.44 -7.31 -8.11
CA SER A 312 -21.99 -8.50 -8.80
C SER A 312 -21.77 -8.16 -10.28
N GLY A 313 -20.50 -8.07 -10.70
CA GLY A 313 -20.14 -7.84 -12.09
C GLY A 313 -19.10 -6.73 -12.30
N THR A 314 -18.57 -6.69 -13.51
CA THR A 314 -17.57 -5.71 -13.98
C THR A 314 -18.21 -4.42 -14.49
N ALA A 315 -19.21 -3.86 -13.82
CA ALA A 315 -19.78 -2.59 -14.24
C ALA A 315 -18.66 -1.53 -14.31
N SER A 316 -18.35 -1.07 -15.50
CA SER A 316 -17.40 0.02 -15.67
C SER A 316 -17.98 1.27 -15.02
N ARG A 317 -17.12 2.02 -14.32
CA ARG A 317 -17.46 3.32 -13.78
C ARG A 317 -17.98 4.22 -14.93
N ALA A 318 -19.10 4.91 -14.70
CA ALA A 318 -19.49 5.99 -15.60
C ALA A 318 -18.39 7.06 -15.59
N ALA A 319 -18.07 7.61 -16.76
CA ALA A 319 -17.07 8.68 -16.85
C ALA A 319 -17.55 9.86 -15.98
N GLY A 320 -16.72 10.27 -15.00
CA GLY A 320 -17.04 11.39 -14.10
C GLY A 320 -17.66 11.02 -12.75
N GLU A 321 -17.98 9.75 -12.47
CA GLU A 321 -18.48 9.34 -11.17
C GLU A 321 -17.37 9.45 -10.10
N ALA A 322 -17.62 10.23 -9.03
CA ALA A 322 -16.69 10.37 -7.91
C ALA A 322 -16.70 9.11 -7.04
N LEU A 323 -15.52 8.65 -6.63
CA LEU A 323 -15.39 7.58 -5.64
C LEU A 323 -15.61 8.16 -4.24
N LYS A 324 -16.30 7.42 -3.36
CA LYS A 324 -16.40 7.80 -1.96
C LYS A 324 -15.05 7.65 -1.28
N GLN A 325 -14.49 8.76 -0.82
CA GLN A 325 -13.22 8.81 -0.10
C GLN A 325 -13.48 8.78 1.41
N TYR A 326 -12.75 7.93 2.14
CA TYR A 326 -12.67 8.03 3.58
C TYR A 326 -11.50 8.96 3.93
N PRO A 327 -11.77 10.19 4.39
CA PRO A 327 -10.75 11.24 4.45
C PRO A 327 -9.88 11.19 5.72
N HIS A 328 -10.28 10.38 6.70
CA HIS A 328 -9.60 10.35 8.00
C HIS A 328 -8.32 9.53 7.96
N LEU A 329 -7.37 9.93 8.81
CA LEU A 329 -6.13 9.22 9.01
C LEU A 329 -6.39 7.82 9.57
N MET A 330 -5.85 6.80 8.93
CA MET A 330 -5.97 5.39 9.29
C MET A 330 -4.62 4.68 9.18
N HIS A 331 -4.37 3.75 10.08
CA HIS A 331 -3.18 2.89 10.07
C HIS A 331 -3.58 1.41 9.98
N GLY A 332 -2.66 0.55 9.51
CA GLY A 332 -2.88 -0.89 9.47
C GLY A 332 -3.27 -1.52 10.82
N ALA A 333 -2.82 -0.93 11.94
CA ALA A 333 -3.21 -1.34 13.28
C ALA A 333 -4.71 -1.15 13.58
N ASP A 334 -5.36 -0.23 12.88
CA ASP A 334 -6.78 0.07 13.09
C ASP A 334 -7.71 -1.04 12.57
N TRP A 335 -7.21 -1.95 11.72
CA TRP A 335 -8.04 -3.04 11.21
C TRP A 335 -8.58 -3.95 12.30
N LEU A 336 -7.74 -4.34 13.28
CA LEU A 336 -8.21 -5.24 14.35
C LEU A 336 -9.37 -4.62 15.15
N PRO A 337 -9.26 -3.42 15.77
CA PRO A 337 -10.38 -2.85 16.52
C PRO A 337 -11.56 -2.48 15.62
N THR A 338 -11.34 -2.07 14.36
CA THR A 338 -12.42 -1.76 13.41
C THR A 338 -13.24 -3.00 13.07
N LEU A 339 -12.60 -4.11 12.75
CA LEU A 339 -13.28 -5.37 12.45
C LEU A 339 -13.89 -6.01 13.71
N ALA A 340 -13.25 -5.81 14.86
CA ALA A 340 -13.82 -6.24 16.13
C ALA A 340 -15.14 -5.51 16.43
N GLU A 341 -15.20 -4.19 16.24
CA GLU A 341 -16.45 -3.43 16.40
C GLU A 341 -17.48 -3.85 15.35
N ALA A 342 -17.11 -3.92 14.07
CA ALA A 342 -18.01 -4.32 12.98
C ALA A 342 -18.65 -5.71 13.19
N ALA A 343 -17.90 -6.64 13.77
CA ALA A 343 -18.33 -8.02 14.02
C ALA A 343 -18.80 -8.28 15.46
N GLY A 344 -18.78 -7.26 16.33
CA GLY A 344 -19.16 -7.41 17.74
C GLY A 344 -18.23 -8.32 18.54
N LEU A 345 -16.92 -8.29 18.24
CA LEU A 345 -15.91 -9.12 18.92
C LEU A 345 -15.45 -8.47 20.23
N ASN A 346 -15.14 -9.32 21.19
CA ASN A 346 -14.52 -8.88 22.42
C ASN A 346 -13.00 -8.86 22.30
N THR A 347 -12.40 -7.68 22.47
CA THR A 347 -10.94 -7.48 22.45
C THR A 347 -10.29 -7.63 23.82
N SER A 348 -11.06 -7.97 24.87
CA SER A 348 -10.46 -8.23 26.19
C SER A 348 -9.47 -9.39 26.13
N GLY A 349 -8.34 -9.24 26.82
CA GLY A 349 -7.26 -10.23 26.80
C GLY A 349 -6.29 -10.09 25.63
N THR A 350 -6.39 -9.05 24.79
CA THR A 350 -5.29 -8.60 23.95
C THR A 350 -4.31 -7.76 24.76
N LEU A 351 -3.07 -7.67 24.31
CA LEU A 351 -2.17 -6.61 24.78
C LEU A 351 -2.76 -5.24 24.38
N PRO A 352 -2.33 -4.13 25.04
CA PRO A 352 -2.83 -2.80 24.71
C PRO A 352 -2.71 -2.51 23.21
N LEU A 353 -3.84 -2.14 22.58
CA LEU A 353 -3.90 -1.86 21.15
C LEU A 353 -3.38 -0.43 20.88
N ASP A 354 -2.65 -0.29 19.78
CA ASP A 354 -2.30 1.02 19.20
C ASP A 354 -3.36 1.44 18.17
N GLY A 355 -4.06 0.46 17.63
CA GLY A 355 -5.18 0.65 16.72
C GLY A 355 -6.37 1.29 17.43
N VAL A 356 -7.09 2.13 16.70
CA VAL A 356 -8.40 2.68 17.11
C VAL A 356 -9.45 2.26 16.09
N SER A 357 -10.66 1.99 16.56
CA SER A 357 -11.73 1.65 15.63
C SER A 357 -12.09 2.83 14.73
N GLN A 358 -12.20 2.56 13.45
CA GLN A 358 -12.65 3.48 12.42
C GLN A 358 -14.11 3.20 12.03
N TRP A 359 -14.74 2.13 12.59
CA TRP A 359 -15.99 1.58 12.08
C TRP A 359 -17.15 2.59 12.06
N ALA A 360 -17.43 3.23 13.19
CA ALA A 360 -18.51 4.22 13.26
C ALA A 360 -18.29 5.41 12.32
N ALA A 361 -17.04 5.88 12.17
CA ALA A 361 -16.70 6.95 11.24
C ALA A 361 -16.84 6.50 9.77
N MET A 362 -16.45 5.26 9.44
CA MET A 362 -16.64 4.69 8.11
C MET A 362 -18.11 4.57 7.74
N GLN A 363 -18.96 4.06 8.65
CA GLN A 363 -20.41 3.99 8.43
C GLN A 363 -21.00 5.38 8.20
N HIS A 364 -20.62 6.35 9.04
CA HIS A 364 -21.11 7.72 8.88
C HIS A 364 -20.73 8.31 7.51
N VAL A 365 -19.47 8.14 7.07
CA VAL A 365 -19.02 8.60 5.73
C VAL A 365 -19.76 7.85 4.63
N ALA A 366 -19.99 6.55 4.77
CA ALA A 366 -20.70 5.75 3.77
C ALA A 366 -22.15 6.23 3.58
N ASP A 367 -22.83 6.56 4.69
CA ASP A 367 -24.24 6.96 4.71
C ASP A 367 -24.48 8.43 4.30
N HIS A 368 -23.50 9.32 4.56
CA HIS A 368 -23.65 10.77 4.43
C HIS A 368 -22.66 11.42 3.47
N TYR A 369 -22.01 10.64 2.59
CA TYR A 369 -20.95 11.13 1.71
C TYR A 369 -21.38 12.35 0.84
N ASP A 370 -22.64 12.34 0.38
CA ASP A 370 -23.19 13.38 -0.49
C ASP A 370 -23.67 14.63 0.27
N VAL A 371 -23.57 14.63 1.61
CA VAL A 371 -23.98 15.75 2.46
C VAL A 371 -22.77 16.63 2.75
N ALA A 372 -22.63 17.73 2.02
CA ALA A 372 -21.57 18.71 2.26
C ALA A 372 -21.62 19.20 3.72
N GLY A 373 -20.52 18.99 4.47
CA GLY A 373 -20.35 19.53 5.82
C GLY A 373 -20.75 18.59 6.96
N ALA A 374 -20.93 17.30 6.74
CA ALA A 374 -21.06 16.33 7.83
C ALA A 374 -19.66 16.03 8.44
N PRO A 375 -19.20 16.78 9.45
CA PRO A 375 -17.89 16.55 10.04
C PRO A 375 -17.98 15.38 10.98
N THR A 376 -17.33 14.26 10.65
CA THR A 376 -16.96 13.29 11.65
C THR A 376 -15.70 13.77 12.36
N SER A 377 -15.69 13.72 13.67
CA SER A 377 -14.41 13.84 14.39
C SER A 377 -13.52 12.66 13.98
N PRO A 378 -12.28 12.90 13.51
CA PRO A 378 -11.40 11.81 13.11
C PRO A 378 -11.13 10.91 14.32
N PRO A 379 -11.29 9.58 14.18
CA PRO A 379 -11.00 8.65 15.27
C PRO A 379 -9.54 8.69 15.73
N ARG A 380 -8.66 9.04 14.78
CA ARG A 380 -7.21 9.13 14.96
C ARG A 380 -6.68 10.46 14.43
N ARG A 381 -5.73 11.06 15.13
CA ARG A 381 -5.07 12.31 14.72
C ARG A 381 -3.58 12.18 14.44
N HIS A 382 -2.97 11.03 14.77
CA HIS A 382 -1.57 10.75 14.45
C HIS A 382 -1.34 9.26 14.23
N VAL A 383 -0.35 8.94 13.43
CA VAL A 383 0.18 7.59 13.22
C VAL A 383 1.69 7.63 13.36
N THR A 384 2.25 6.56 13.90
CA THR A 384 3.69 6.35 13.95
C THR A 384 4.05 5.34 12.89
N LEU A 385 4.98 5.74 12.03
CA LEU A 385 5.50 4.97 10.94
C LEU A 385 6.98 4.78 11.19
N GLY A 386 7.50 3.60 11.07
CA GLY A 386 8.92 3.44 11.24
C GLY A 386 9.35 2.02 11.12
N ASN A 387 10.47 1.90 10.45
CA ASN A 387 11.32 0.78 10.54
C ASN A 387 12.55 1.22 11.33
N SER A 388 12.67 0.80 12.58
CA SER A 388 13.98 0.75 13.19
C SER A 388 14.51 -0.64 12.93
N THR A 389 15.14 -0.85 11.81
CA THR A 389 16.16 -1.87 11.84
C THR A 389 17.14 -1.40 12.89
N ASN A 390 17.21 -2.12 14.00
CA ASN A 390 18.21 -1.90 15.02
C ASN A 390 19.65 -1.82 14.44
N SER A 391 19.85 -2.32 13.24
CA SER A 391 21.07 -2.28 12.45
C SER A 391 21.57 -0.87 12.12
N CYS A 392 20.66 0.09 11.92
CA CYS A 392 21.04 1.44 11.52
C CYS A 392 21.45 2.34 12.68
N SER A 393 21.01 2.04 13.89
CA SER A 393 21.38 2.81 15.09
C SER A 393 22.63 2.30 15.78
N TRP A 394 23.21 1.17 15.35
CA TRP A 394 24.36 0.58 16.00
C TRP A 394 25.67 0.88 15.27
N PRO A 395 26.63 1.50 15.93
CA PRO A 395 27.96 1.71 15.38
C PRO A 395 28.62 0.41 14.95
N LYS A 396 29.47 0.47 13.92
CA LYS A 396 30.30 -0.67 13.52
C LYS A 396 31.10 -1.16 14.75
N GLY A 397 30.90 -2.44 15.15
CA GLY A 397 31.51 -3.02 16.35
C GLY A 397 30.56 -3.14 17.56
N ASP A 398 29.32 -2.70 17.47
CA ASP A 398 28.32 -2.97 18.51
C ASP A 398 27.99 -4.48 18.55
N PRO A 399 28.00 -5.12 19.74
CA PRO A 399 27.70 -6.55 19.87
C PRO A 399 26.31 -6.94 19.35
N ARG A 400 25.35 -6.00 19.35
CA ARG A 400 24.01 -6.22 18.84
C ARG A 400 24.02 -6.28 17.33
N ARG A 401 24.77 -5.43 16.65
CA ARG A 401 25.01 -5.46 15.21
C ARG A 401 25.65 -6.81 14.82
N ALA A 402 26.67 -7.25 15.53
CA ALA A 402 27.34 -8.53 15.27
C ALA A 402 26.39 -9.74 15.39
N ARG A 403 25.42 -9.71 16.32
CA ARG A 403 24.38 -10.75 16.42
C ARG A 403 23.43 -10.77 15.22
N TYR A 404 23.05 -9.60 14.72
CA TYR A 404 22.24 -9.48 13.53
C TYR A 404 22.97 -9.98 12.29
N GLU A 405 24.23 -9.59 12.13
CA GLU A 405 25.10 -10.05 11.04
C GLU A 405 25.27 -11.57 11.09
N ALA A 406 25.52 -12.14 12.27
CA ALA A 406 25.69 -13.59 12.47
C ALA A 406 24.37 -14.36 12.27
N GLY A 407 23.22 -13.75 12.50
CA GLY A 407 21.90 -14.35 12.29
C GLY A 407 21.38 -14.25 10.84
N GLY A 408 22.16 -13.66 9.92
CA GLY A 408 21.72 -13.40 8.53
C GLY A 408 20.59 -12.40 8.44
N LEU A 409 20.41 -11.56 9.46
CA LEU A 409 19.34 -10.58 9.57
C LEU A 409 19.70 -9.19 9.02
N LEU A 410 20.98 -8.98 8.74
CA LEU A 410 21.40 -7.86 7.90
C LEU A 410 21.43 -8.36 6.46
N PRO A 411 20.76 -7.69 5.53
CA PRO A 411 21.08 -7.92 4.14
C PRO A 411 22.58 -7.65 3.96
N ASP A 412 23.28 -8.53 3.23
CA ASP A 412 24.71 -8.41 2.88
C ASP A 412 25.07 -7.10 2.13
N THR A 413 24.17 -6.16 2.09
CA THR A 413 24.07 -5.06 1.12
C THR A 413 24.09 -3.66 1.73
N VAL A 414 24.35 -3.48 3.01
CA VAL A 414 24.53 -2.13 3.58
C VAL A 414 25.74 -1.40 2.96
N ASP A 415 26.62 -2.13 2.27
CA ASP A 415 27.90 -1.59 1.78
C ASP A 415 28.06 -1.61 0.23
N ASP A 416 27.12 -2.17 -0.54
CA ASP A 416 27.27 -2.27 -2.01
C ASP A 416 26.31 -1.37 -2.83
N GLY A 417 25.58 -0.48 -2.19
CA GLY A 417 24.74 0.53 -2.83
C GLY A 417 23.45 0.02 -3.48
N LYS A 418 23.02 -1.23 -3.23
CA LYS A 418 21.87 -1.85 -3.90
C LYS A 418 20.56 -1.86 -3.14
N GLN A 419 20.58 -1.83 -1.81
CA GLN A 419 19.37 -1.65 -1.00
C GLN A 419 19.68 -0.83 0.25
N MET A 420 19.09 0.34 0.35
CA MET A 420 19.18 1.20 1.52
C MET A 420 17.87 1.03 2.32
N VAL A 421 17.92 0.24 3.36
CA VAL A 421 16.81 0.04 4.30
C VAL A 421 16.61 1.31 5.12
N SER A 422 15.38 1.69 5.41
CA SER A 422 15.10 2.87 6.23
C SER A 422 15.59 2.66 7.66
N CYS A 423 16.32 3.64 8.17
CA CYS A 423 16.83 3.67 9.54
C CYS A 423 16.19 4.79 10.34
N GLY A 424 15.01 5.21 9.95
CA GLY A 424 14.33 6.35 10.49
C GLY A 424 12.94 6.01 11.01
N PHE A 425 12.40 6.95 11.74
CA PHE A 425 11.01 6.96 12.18
C PHE A 425 10.31 8.17 11.59
N SER A 426 9.03 8.02 11.27
CA SER A 426 8.20 9.17 11.00
C SER A 426 6.93 9.15 11.83
N ILE A 427 6.46 10.35 12.17
CA ILE A 427 5.13 10.59 12.74
C ILE A 427 4.39 11.47 11.76
N ARG A 428 3.17 11.07 11.41
CA ARG A 428 2.21 11.93 10.78
C ARG A 428 1.17 12.38 11.82
N ALA A 429 0.86 13.68 11.85
CA ALA A 429 -0.15 14.25 12.72
C ALA A 429 -0.98 15.29 11.99
N ASP A 430 -2.31 15.17 12.08
CA ASP A 430 -3.29 16.12 11.52
C ASP A 430 -3.67 17.22 12.52
N ASP A 431 -3.02 17.24 13.68
CA ASP A 431 -3.28 18.23 14.72
C ASP A 431 -2.05 18.36 15.61
N THR A 432 -1.35 19.47 15.48
CA THR A 432 -0.31 19.87 16.39
C THR A 432 -0.77 21.07 17.21
N ARG A 433 -0.30 21.18 18.45
CA ARG A 433 -0.61 22.35 19.31
C ARG A 433 -0.02 23.62 18.72
N ALA A 434 1.16 23.50 18.09
CA ALA A 434 1.88 24.61 17.48
C ALA A 434 1.14 25.17 16.27
N GLN A 435 0.60 24.31 15.41
CA GLN A 435 -0.13 24.71 14.19
C GLN A 435 -1.34 23.80 13.94
N PRO A 436 -2.48 24.06 14.61
CA PRO A 436 -3.70 23.27 14.45
C PRO A 436 -4.26 23.36 13.03
N GLY A 437 -4.82 22.26 12.53
CA GLY A 437 -5.48 22.19 11.24
C GLY A 437 -4.57 21.92 10.04
N ARG A 438 -3.26 21.72 10.26
CA ARG A 438 -2.33 21.30 9.23
C ARG A 438 -1.97 19.82 9.35
N GLN A 439 -1.59 19.22 8.24
CA GLN A 439 -1.20 17.81 8.14
C GLN A 439 0.33 17.70 8.10
N TRP A 440 0.94 17.40 9.22
CA TRP A 440 2.39 17.34 9.33
C TRP A 440 2.94 15.93 9.24
N LYS A 441 4.05 15.74 8.54
CA LYS A 441 4.89 14.55 8.60
C LYS A 441 6.30 14.92 9.02
N PHE A 442 6.73 14.35 10.13
CA PHE A 442 8.06 14.52 10.70
C PHE A 442 8.85 13.22 10.52
N VAL A 443 10.04 13.33 9.96
CA VAL A 443 10.98 12.23 9.74
C VAL A 443 12.23 12.48 10.56
N ARG A 444 12.66 11.48 11.34
CA ARG A 444 13.92 11.51 12.09
C ARG A 444 14.75 10.29 11.72
N GLY A 445 16.00 10.51 11.31
CA GLY A 445 16.91 9.50 10.80
C GLY A 445 16.88 9.37 9.29
N TYR A 446 17.30 8.23 8.77
CA TYR A 446 17.33 7.95 7.35
C TYR A 446 15.97 7.44 6.87
N GLY A 447 15.36 8.13 5.93
CA GLY A 447 14.02 7.80 5.42
C GLY A 447 13.96 6.55 4.51
N GLY A 448 15.09 5.96 4.21
CA GLY A 448 15.18 4.79 3.33
C GLY A 448 15.32 5.15 1.84
N GLY A 449 15.76 4.19 1.04
CA GLY A 449 15.81 4.27 -0.42
C GLY A 449 14.72 3.38 -1.05
N PRO A 450 14.20 3.76 -2.20
CA PRO A 450 14.57 4.94 -2.99
C PRO A 450 13.99 6.23 -2.42
N ASP A 451 14.80 7.29 -2.43
CA ASP A 451 14.39 8.64 -2.05
C ASP A 451 14.09 9.44 -3.33
N THR A 452 13.14 8.97 -4.13
CA THR A 452 12.83 9.53 -5.46
C THR A 452 11.34 9.40 -5.79
N TRP A 453 10.90 10.17 -6.78
CA TRP A 453 9.53 10.14 -7.32
C TRP A 453 9.53 9.38 -8.65
N CYS A 454 9.47 8.05 -8.61
CA CYS A 454 9.53 7.23 -9.80
C CYS A 454 8.21 7.19 -10.58
N ASN A 455 8.22 7.76 -11.77
CA ASN A 455 7.18 7.54 -12.78
C ASN A 455 7.82 6.81 -13.99
N SER A 456 8.19 5.55 -13.85
CA SER A 456 8.86 4.79 -14.89
C SER A 456 7.91 4.37 -16.02
N SER A 457 7.48 5.33 -16.85
CA SER A 457 6.82 4.98 -18.12
C SER A 457 7.80 4.44 -19.18
N ALA A 458 9.09 4.59 -18.96
CA ALA A 458 10.13 4.22 -19.91
C ALA A 458 11.28 3.50 -19.20
N GLY A 459 11.18 2.24 -18.89
CA GLY A 459 12.26 1.28 -18.62
C GLY A 459 13.68 1.76 -18.23
N ALA A 460 13.83 2.96 -17.72
CA ALA A 460 15.10 3.56 -17.40
C ALA A 460 15.52 3.23 -15.96
N PRO A 461 16.78 2.86 -15.73
CA PRO A 461 17.29 2.56 -14.40
C PRO A 461 17.40 3.76 -13.46
N ASN A 462 17.12 4.98 -13.94
CA ASN A 462 17.19 6.23 -13.17
C ASN A 462 15.80 6.82 -13.00
N CYS A 463 15.22 6.65 -11.83
CA CYS A 463 13.97 7.28 -11.45
C CYS A 463 14.03 8.82 -11.48
N ASP A 464 15.21 9.41 -11.33
CA ASP A 464 15.41 10.86 -11.23
C ASP A 464 15.16 11.64 -12.53
N ASN A 465 15.18 10.97 -13.69
CA ASN A 465 14.99 11.62 -14.99
C ASN A 465 13.54 11.83 -15.40
N HIS A 466 12.56 11.43 -14.57
CA HIS A 466 11.13 11.44 -14.93
C HIS A 466 10.28 12.39 -14.08
N LEU A 467 10.89 13.21 -13.23
CA LEU A 467 10.22 14.35 -12.60
C LEU A 467 9.96 15.50 -13.57
N VAL A 468 10.57 15.42 -14.75
CA VAL A 468 10.18 16.30 -15.86
C VAL A 468 9.13 15.50 -16.65
N PRO A 469 7.83 15.79 -16.53
CA PRO A 469 6.92 15.36 -17.58
C PRO A 469 7.52 15.82 -18.90
N PRO A 470 7.36 15.08 -20.00
CA PRO A 470 7.85 15.50 -21.30
C PRO A 470 7.46 16.96 -21.47
N SER A 471 8.41 17.79 -21.80
CA SER A 471 8.37 19.27 -21.81
C SER A 471 6.98 19.84 -22.15
N HIS A 472 6.23 20.23 -21.13
CA HIS A 472 4.92 20.88 -21.28
C HIS A 472 5.04 22.32 -20.83
N SER A 473 4.48 23.23 -21.55
CA SER A 473 4.56 24.67 -21.31
C SER A 473 3.20 25.32 -21.15
N VAL A 474 3.10 26.30 -20.27
CA VAL A 474 1.84 26.96 -19.88
C VAL A 474 1.81 28.41 -20.33
N VAL A 475 0.74 28.84 -21.01
CA VAL A 475 0.43 30.24 -21.32
C VAL A 475 -0.80 30.67 -20.53
N VAL A 476 -0.74 31.79 -19.83
CA VAL A 476 -1.84 32.36 -19.08
C VAL A 476 -2.67 33.28 -19.99
N VAL A 477 -3.98 33.06 -20.07
CA VAL A 477 -4.91 33.91 -20.81
C VAL A 477 -5.47 34.94 -19.84
N ALA A 478 -5.26 36.22 -20.11
CA ALA A 478 -5.89 37.29 -19.35
C ALA A 478 -7.37 37.46 -19.72
N SER A 479 -8.20 37.90 -18.78
CA SER A 479 -9.62 38.23 -19.01
C SER A 479 -9.79 39.22 -20.14
N GLY A 480 -10.40 38.80 -21.23
CA GLY A 480 -10.62 39.65 -22.41
C GLY A 480 -10.24 38.97 -23.75
N GLY A 481 -9.92 37.69 -23.77
CA GLY A 481 -9.69 36.95 -25.01
C GLY A 481 -8.29 37.12 -25.61
N VAL A 482 -7.33 37.69 -24.87
CA VAL A 482 -5.95 37.86 -25.33
C VAL A 482 -5.08 36.82 -24.61
N CYS A 483 -4.50 35.93 -25.39
CA CYS A 483 -3.49 34.97 -24.88
C CYS A 483 -2.19 35.69 -24.55
N SER A 484 -1.75 35.63 -23.30
CA SER A 484 -0.42 36.09 -22.90
C SER A 484 0.46 34.91 -22.55
N SER A 485 1.69 34.89 -23.07
CA SER A 485 2.69 33.87 -22.75
C SER A 485 3.36 34.19 -21.41
N ALA A 486 3.10 33.39 -20.39
CA ALA A 486 3.91 33.39 -19.18
C ALA A 486 4.86 32.21 -19.18
N LYS A 487 6.04 32.38 -18.57
CA LYS A 487 7.11 31.39 -18.61
C LYS A 487 6.72 30.05 -17.95
N LYS A 488 6.90 28.98 -18.73
CA LYS A 488 7.27 27.61 -18.29
C LYS A 488 6.70 27.08 -16.97
N ALA A 489 5.41 26.82 -16.86
CA ALA A 489 4.85 25.97 -15.83
C ALA A 489 3.97 24.88 -16.47
N CYS A 490 4.00 23.64 -15.97
CA CYS A 490 3.16 22.53 -16.43
C CYS A 490 2.12 22.20 -15.39
N PHE A 491 0.90 21.93 -15.83
CA PHE A 491 -0.19 21.51 -14.95
C PHE A 491 -0.56 20.04 -15.27
N PRO A 492 -0.13 19.06 -14.48
CA PRO A 492 -0.47 17.68 -14.71
C PRO A 492 -1.91 17.36 -14.33
N GLY A 493 -2.57 16.52 -15.14
CA GLY A 493 -3.94 16.07 -14.88
C GLY A 493 -5.04 17.07 -15.28
N HIS A 494 -6.29 16.76 -14.93
CA HIS A 494 -7.49 17.57 -15.15
C HIS A 494 -7.79 17.96 -16.62
N ASP A 495 -7.39 17.11 -17.57
CA ASP A 495 -7.66 17.36 -19.00
C ASP A 495 -9.14 17.20 -19.33
N ILE A 496 -9.73 18.23 -19.95
CA ILE A 496 -11.07 18.15 -20.55
C ILE A 496 -10.95 17.53 -21.93
N ARG A 497 -9.93 17.97 -22.70
CA ARG A 497 -9.74 17.59 -24.09
C ARG A 497 -8.27 17.69 -24.50
N THR A 498 -7.85 16.77 -25.36
CA THR A 498 -6.53 16.76 -25.99
C THR A 498 -6.68 16.69 -27.51
N PHE A 499 -5.89 17.44 -28.27
CA PHE A 499 -5.85 17.39 -29.73
C PHE A 499 -4.46 17.76 -30.25
N GLU A 500 -4.19 17.48 -31.54
CA GLU A 500 -2.94 17.88 -32.18
C GLU A 500 -2.94 19.38 -32.49
N SER A 501 -1.92 20.08 -32.02
CA SER A 501 -1.73 21.51 -32.30
C SER A 501 -1.17 21.69 -33.72
N LYS A 502 -1.67 22.69 -34.42
CA LYS A 502 -1.21 23.11 -35.75
C LYS A 502 -0.26 24.30 -35.71
N THR A 503 -0.08 24.91 -34.54
CA THR A 503 0.76 26.09 -34.34
C THR A 503 1.91 25.77 -33.38
N THR A 504 3.05 26.39 -33.59
CA THR A 504 4.25 26.21 -32.77
C THR A 504 4.24 27.12 -31.53
N ASP A 505 3.36 28.13 -31.51
CA ASP A 505 3.22 29.11 -30.43
C ASP A 505 2.04 28.81 -29.48
N GLY A 506 1.25 27.76 -29.74
CA GLY A 506 0.10 27.36 -28.95
C GLY A 506 -1.13 28.26 -29.11
N SER A 507 -1.19 29.09 -30.14
CA SER A 507 -2.34 29.99 -30.39
C SER A 507 -3.64 29.24 -30.64
N ASP A 508 -3.60 28.05 -31.25
CA ASP A 508 -4.75 27.18 -31.44
C ASP A 508 -5.19 26.49 -30.12
N CYS A 509 -4.27 26.22 -29.19
CA CYS A 509 -4.58 25.74 -27.84
C CYS A 509 -5.36 26.83 -27.08
N CYS A 510 -4.93 28.07 -27.18
CA CYS A 510 -5.60 29.22 -26.59
C CYS A 510 -7.03 29.39 -27.13
N ALA A 511 -7.18 29.34 -28.45
CA ALA A 511 -8.48 29.45 -29.08
C ALA A 511 -9.44 28.34 -28.68
N ALA A 512 -8.93 27.09 -28.56
CA ALA A 512 -9.71 25.97 -28.12
C ALA A 512 -10.13 26.08 -26.64
N CYS A 513 -9.26 26.59 -25.76
CA CYS A 513 -9.59 26.84 -24.36
C CYS A 513 -10.64 27.98 -24.24
N ALA A 514 -10.51 29.04 -24.99
CA ALA A 514 -11.47 30.14 -24.99
C ALA A 514 -12.88 29.73 -25.47
N ALA A 515 -12.96 28.66 -26.28
CA ALA A 515 -14.24 28.11 -26.76
C ALA A 515 -14.88 27.10 -25.80
N GLU A 516 -14.18 26.69 -24.73
CA GLU A 516 -14.62 25.64 -23.78
C GLU A 516 -15.06 26.28 -22.47
N PRO A 517 -16.36 26.21 -22.07
CA PRO A 517 -16.87 26.89 -20.87
C PRO A 517 -16.20 26.47 -19.55
N GLU A 518 -15.72 25.22 -19.47
CA GLU A 518 -15.05 24.69 -18.28
C GLU A 518 -13.52 24.87 -18.29
N CYS A 519 -12.97 25.46 -19.34
CA CYS A 519 -11.53 25.61 -19.45
C CYS A 519 -11.01 26.77 -18.61
N VAL A 520 -10.12 26.45 -17.69
CA VAL A 520 -9.38 27.44 -16.88
C VAL A 520 -7.94 27.64 -17.38
N GLY A 521 -7.47 26.76 -18.28
CA GLY A 521 -6.16 26.86 -18.89
C GLY A 521 -5.86 25.74 -19.88
N TRP A 522 -4.71 25.79 -20.49
CA TRP A 522 -4.27 24.82 -21.48
C TRP A 522 -2.76 24.59 -21.43
N THR A 523 -2.32 23.47 -21.95
CA THR A 523 -0.90 23.10 -22.09
C THR A 523 -0.59 22.72 -23.52
N HIS A 524 0.48 23.27 -24.09
CA HIS A 524 0.99 22.95 -25.41
C HIS A 524 2.32 22.20 -25.32
N ASN A 525 2.41 21.04 -25.94
CA ASN A 525 3.57 20.16 -25.83
C ASN A 525 4.23 19.90 -27.20
N VAL A 526 5.55 19.99 -27.24
CA VAL A 526 6.37 19.54 -28.36
C VAL A 526 6.88 18.13 -28.06
N VAL A 527 6.25 17.11 -28.63
CA VAL A 527 6.75 15.73 -28.56
C VAL A 527 7.58 15.47 -29.80
N GLU A 528 8.88 15.24 -29.65
CA GLU A 528 9.86 15.13 -30.74
C GLU A 528 9.53 14.06 -31.80
N GLN A 529 8.63 13.12 -31.53
CA GLN A 529 8.29 12.03 -32.48
C GLN A 529 6.81 11.99 -32.93
N ASN A 530 5.89 12.74 -32.31
CA ASN A 530 4.44 12.62 -32.60
C ASN A 530 3.70 13.94 -32.80
N GLY A 531 4.39 15.03 -33.10
CA GLY A 531 3.77 16.32 -33.35
C GLY A 531 3.40 17.11 -32.08
N LEU A 532 2.87 18.31 -32.28
CA LEU A 532 2.46 19.25 -31.23
C LEU A 532 1.09 18.88 -30.68
N LYS A 533 0.90 18.83 -29.37
CA LYS A 533 -0.39 18.52 -28.75
C LYS A 533 -0.86 19.61 -27.79
N CYS A 534 -2.14 19.92 -27.84
CA CYS A 534 -2.85 20.78 -26.90
C CYS A 534 -3.58 19.96 -25.85
N PHE A 535 -3.53 20.39 -24.60
CA PHE A 535 -4.28 19.83 -23.48
C PHE A 535 -5.11 20.96 -22.85
N ILE A 536 -6.41 20.88 -22.93
CA ILE A 536 -7.34 21.85 -22.35
C ILE A 536 -7.70 21.43 -20.93
N LYS A 537 -7.54 22.32 -19.97
CA LYS A 537 -7.58 22.03 -18.52
C LYS A 537 -8.83 22.58 -17.84
N ARG A 538 -9.42 21.77 -16.96
CA ARG A 538 -10.55 22.11 -16.09
C ARG A 538 -10.11 22.78 -14.79
N ALA A 539 -8.94 22.45 -14.27
CA ALA A 539 -8.37 23.01 -13.07
C ALA A 539 -6.86 23.21 -13.22
N LEU A 540 -6.31 24.25 -12.61
CA LEU A 540 -4.89 24.49 -12.50
C LEU A 540 -4.48 24.22 -11.06
N VAL A 541 -3.77 23.13 -10.84
CA VAL A 541 -3.19 22.77 -9.54
C VAL A 541 -1.69 22.87 -9.70
N ASP A 542 -1.05 23.70 -8.90
CA ASP A 542 0.37 24.01 -8.80
C ASP A 542 1.24 23.76 -10.05
N GLY A 543 1.63 24.85 -10.72
CA GLY A 543 2.45 24.81 -11.92
C GLY A 543 3.90 24.46 -11.61
N VAL A 544 4.44 23.45 -12.30
CA VAL A 544 5.85 23.02 -12.23
C VAL A 544 6.60 23.62 -13.41
N GLU A 545 7.84 24.10 -13.21
CA GLU A 545 8.68 24.64 -14.28
C GLU A 545 9.10 23.55 -15.28
N CYS A 546 8.86 23.76 -16.58
CA CYS A 546 9.14 22.77 -17.63
C CYS A 546 10.13 23.31 -18.68
N GLY A 547 10.99 22.45 -19.16
CA GLY A 547 11.93 22.78 -20.23
C GLY A 547 11.27 22.70 -21.62
N GLY A 548 10.81 23.82 -22.20
CA GLY A 548 10.59 23.91 -23.64
C GLY A 548 9.18 24.05 -24.20
N GLY A 549 8.13 24.27 -23.46
CA GLY A 549 6.79 24.45 -24.00
C GLY A 549 5.99 25.66 -23.43
N ILE A 550 4.67 25.86 -23.72
CA ILE A 550 3.87 27.08 -23.41
C ILE A 550 2.44 26.74 -22.91
N SER A 551 1.90 27.38 -21.85
CA SER A 551 0.51 27.18 -21.32
C SER A 551 -0.23 28.48 -21.00
N GLY A 552 -1.57 28.46 -20.74
CA GLY A 552 -2.34 29.65 -20.44
C GLY A 552 -3.64 29.42 -19.64
N THR A 553 -4.14 30.47 -18.97
CA THR A 553 -5.36 30.45 -18.15
C THR A 553 -6.44 31.35 -18.73
N ASN A 554 -7.70 31.00 -18.51
CA ASN A 554 -8.87 31.75 -18.94
C ASN A 554 -9.51 32.50 -17.74
N GLY A 555 -9.09 33.74 -17.53
CA GLY A 555 -9.88 34.74 -16.78
C GLY A 555 -10.16 34.53 -15.27
N ALA A 556 -9.47 33.61 -14.57
CA ALA A 556 -9.56 33.55 -13.11
C ALA A 556 -8.76 34.68 -12.47
N ALA A 557 -9.28 35.30 -11.41
CA ALA A 557 -8.61 36.39 -10.71
C ALA A 557 -7.20 35.96 -10.26
N PRO A 558 -6.19 36.83 -10.40
CA PRO A 558 -4.84 36.49 -10.00
C PRO A 558 -4.77 36.27 -8.48
N LEU A 559 -4.26 35.14 -8.06
CA LEU A 559 -3.74 34.98 -6.72
C LEU A 559 -2.61 35.99 -6.50
N PRO A 560 -2.46 36.55 -5.29
CA PRO A 560 -1.40 37.52 -5.03
C PRO A 560 -0.03 36.89 -5.37
N PRO A 561 0.91 37.67 -5.89
CA PRO A 561 2.20 37.16 -6.30
C PRO A 561 2.92 36.57 -5.08
N VAL A 562 3.11 35.27 -5.07
CA VAL A 562 4.10 34.61 -4.22
C VAL A 562 5.45 35.10 -4.73
N GLY A 563 6.21 35.79 -3.90
CA GLY A 563 7.57 36.22 -4.24
C GLY A 563 8.39 35.01 -4.70
N PRO A 564 9.43 35.22 -5.53
CA PRO A 564 10.22 34.13 -6.04
C PRO A 564 10.84 33.38 -4.86
N ALA A 565 10.39 32.16 -4.63
CA ALA A 565 11.07 31.23 -3.75
C ALA A 565 12.47 31.00 -4.32
N PRO A 566 13.52 31.04 -3.50
CA PRO A 566 14.85 30.66 -3.95
C PRO A 566 14.79 29.23 -4.48
N SER A 567 15.31 29.00 -5.68
CA SER A 567 15.43 27.67 -6.26
C SER A 567 16.17 26.77 -5.28
N PRO A 568 15.57 25.66 -4.80
CA PRO A 568 16.31 24.73 -3.96
C PRO A 568 17.46 24.15 -4.78
N PRO A 569 18.66 23.97 -4.21
CA PRO A 569 19.74 23.23 -4.86
C PRO A 569 19.21 21.83 -5.18
N GLY A 570 19.40 21.37 -6.40
CA GLY A 570 19.00 20.03 -6.82
C GLY A 570 19.64 18.97 -5.91
N PRO A 571 18.93 17.91 -5.53
CA PRO A 571 19.47 16.88 -4.66
C PRO A 571 20.65 16.19 -5.33
N THR A 572 21.73 16.05 -4.59
CA THR A 572 22.87 15.22 -4.97
C THR A 572 22.41 13.75 -4.96
N PRO A 573 22.64 12.97 -6.03
CA PRO A 573 22.23 11.57 -6.04
C PRO A 573 22.92 10.79 -4.91
N GLY A 574 22.13 10.12 -4.07
CA GLY A 574 22.60 9.08 -3.17
C GLY A 574 22.58 9.37 -1.67
N VAL A 575 22.07 10.53 -1.20
CA VAL A 575 21.93 10.79 0.25
C VAL A 575 20.51 11.29 0.52
N SER A 576 19.81 10.62 1.45
CA SER A 576 18.56 11.14 2.00
C SER A 576 18.76 12.55 2.50
N SER A 577 18.00 13.48 1.95
CA SER A 577 18.22 14.93 2.08
C SER A 577 17.62 15.56 3.34
N CYS A 578 17.51 14.82 4.45
CA CYS A 578 17.10 15.40 5.73
C CYS A 578 18.28 16.13 6.39
N PRO A 579 18.35 17.47 6.39
CA PRO A 579 19.43 18.21 7.03
C PRO A 579 19.51 17.87 8.52
N GLY A 580 20.69 17.46 9.00
CA GLY A 580 20.86 17.06 10.40
C GLY A 580 20.05 15.81 10.82
N GLY A 581 19.55 15.02 9.88
CA GLY A 581 18.74 13.84 10.14
C GLY A 581 17.29 14.12 10.54
N LEU A 582 16.78 15.34 10.30
CA LEU A 582 15.40 15.76 10.59
C LEU A 582 14.75 16.36 9.34
N CYS A 583 13.56 15.92 8.98
CA CYS A 583 12.73 16.55 7.94
C CYS A 583 11.31 16.78 8.47
N LEU A 584 10.68 17.84 7.99
CA LEU A 584 9.29 18.18 8.24
C LEU A 584 8.59 18.55 6.94
N TYR A 585 7.41 17.98 6.70
CA TYR A 585 6.59 18.23 5.52
C TYR A 585 5.16 18.59 5.93
N ASP A 586 4.55 19.58 5.24
CA ASP A 586 3.11 19.87 5.32
C ASP A 586 2.39 19.09 4.22
N LEU A 587 1.87 17.91 4.54
CA LEU A 587 1.20 17.04 3.56
C LEU A 587 -0.12 17.62 3.02
N GLY A 588 -0.72 18.58 3.70
CA GLY A 588 -1.89 19.31 3.21
C GLY A 588 -1.56 20.24 2.06
N ALA A 589 -0.38 20.89 2.12
CA ALA A 589 0.12 21.79 1.07
C ALA A 589 1.04 21.07 0.08
N ASP A 590 1.79 20.06 0.53
CA ASP A 590 2.76 19.30 -0.25
C ASP A 590 2.58 17.77 0.00
N PRO A 591 1.53 17.16 -0.56
CA PRO A 591 1.26 15.74 -0.37
C PRO A 591 2.33 14.81 -0.99
N HIS A 592 3.33 15.39 -1.66
CA HIS A 592 4.39 14.66 -2.34
C HIS A 592 5.75 14.76 -1.65
N GLU A 593 5.84 15.37 -0.47
CA GLU A 593 7.06 15.49 0.34
C GLU A 593 8.24 16.14 -0.42
N ARG A 594 7.97 17.20 -1.20
CA ARG A 594 8.97 17.90 -2.02
C ARG A 594 9.63 19.06 -1.31
N THR A 595 8.95 19.68 -0.36
CA THR A 595 9.36 20.90 0.31
C THR A 595 9.66 20.65 1.78
N GLU A 596 10.92 20.59 2.14
CA GLU A 596 11.36 20.40 3.52
C GLU A 596 11.21 21.71 4.32
N LEU A 597 10.59 21.66 5.49
CA LEU A 597 10.15 22.82 6.28
C LEU A 597 10.70 22.85 7.72
N SER A 598 11.60 21.96 8.12
CA SER A 598 12.06 21.86 9.52
C SER A 598 12.70 23.13 10.04
N THR A 599 13.41 23.86 9.18
CA THR A 599 14.05 25.14 9.55
C THR A 599 13.06 26.30 9.71
N LEU A 600 11.87 26.20 9.06
CA LEU A 600 10.84 27.24 9.09
C LEU A 600 9.84 27.05 10.24
N HIS A 601 9.69 25.82 10.75
CA HIS A 601 8.71 25.43 11.76
C HIS A 601 9.35 24.67 12.92
N ALA A 602 10.31 25.30 13.59
CA ALA A 602 11.04 24.71 14.71
C ALA A 602 10.12 24.35 15.90
N ASP A 603 9.02 25.06 16.07
CA ASP A 603 7.96 24.79 17.06
C ASP A 603 7.25 23.45 16.78
N VAL A 604 6.90 23.17 15.52
CA VAL A 604 6.30 21.90 15.10
C VAL A 604 7.32 20.77 15.22
N VAL A 605 8.57 21.00 14.81
CA VAL A 605 9.67 20.03 14.95
C VAL A 605 9.85 19.61 16.42
N ALA A 606 9.82 20.58 17.36
CA ALA A 606 9.94 20.29 18.78
C ALA A 606 8.77 19.42 19.27
N GLU A 607 7.51 19.80 18.98
CA GLU A 607 6.34 19.04 19.39
C GLU A 607 6.31 17.63 18.79
N MET A 608 6.61 17.48 17.50
CA MET A 608 6.64 16.17 16.84
C MET A 608 7.79 15.31 17.36
N GLY A 609 8.92 15.93 17.69
CA GLY A 609 10.07 15.29 18.35
C GLY A 609 9.69 14.71 19.72
N GLU A 610 9.00 15.49 20.58
CA GLU A 610 8.50 15.02 21.88
C GLU A 610 7.55 13.82 21.74
N ARG A 611 6.62 13.89 20.78
CA ARG A 611 5.69 12.77 20.50
C ARG A 611 6.45 11.51 20.07
N MET A 612 7.45 11.67 19.22
CA MET A 612 8.30 10.56 18.76
C MET A 612 9.11 9.96 19.91
N ASP A 613 9.70 10.77 20.78
CA ASP A 613 10.45 10.30 21.94
C ASP A 613 9.56 9.51 22.90
N ALA A 614 8.32 9.95 23.12
CA ALA A 614 7.34 9.22 23.92
C ALA A 614 7.01 7.84 23.32
N VAL A 615 6.87 7.75 22.01
CA VAL A 615 6.61 6.47 21.32
C VAL A 615 7.85 5.57 21.39
N LEU A 616 9.04 6.12 21.15
CA LEU A 616 10.29 5.36 21.18
C LEU A 616 10.63 4.84 22.58
N ALA A 617 10.19 5.53 23.64
CA ALA A 617 10.35 5.05 25.03
C ALA A 617 9.57 3.76 25.32
N SER A 618 8.54 3.45 24.51
CA SER A 618 7.74 2.22 24.63
C SER A 618 8.16 1.11 23.67
N TYR A 619 9.27 1.27 22.96
CA TYR A 619 9.77 0.32 21.98
C TYR A 619 10.07 -1.05 22.60
N THR A 620 9.55 -2.10 21.99
CA THR A 620 9.81 -3.49 22.36
C THR A 620 10.90 -4.06 21.46
N GLN A 621 12.04 -4.40 22.04
CA GLN A 621 13.09 -5.11 21.32
C GLN A 621 12.67 -6.56 21.14
N TYR A 622 12.75 -7.08 19.90
CA TYR A 622 12.59 -8.50 19.69
C TYR A 622 13.93 -9.25 19.90
N GLU A 623 13.84 -10.51 20.25
CA GLU A 623 15.01 -11.38 20.43
C GLU A 623 14.89 -12.61 19.53
N ILE A 624 15.99 -12.93 18.84
CA ILE A 624 16.14 -14.24 18.19
C ILE A 624 16.18 -15.29 19.29
N ASP A 625 15.44 -16.37 19.12
CA ASP A 625 15.47 -17.47 20.09
C ASP A 625 16.86 -18.13 20.11
N PRO A 626 17.66 -17.90 21.16
CA PRO A 626 19.03 -18.41 21.23
C PRO A 626 19.10 -19.94 21.43
N SER A 627 17.97 -20.57 21.79
CA SER A 627 17.88 -22.02 21.97
C SER A 627 17.71 -22.75 20.65
N CYS A 628 17.34 -22.05 19.57
CA CYS A 628 17.19 -22.66 18.25
C CYS A 628 18.54 -22.75 17.54
N GLY A 629 18.86 -23.96 17.06
CA GLY A 629 19.98 -24.16 16.15
C GLY A 629 19.74 -23.57 14.77
N PRO A 630 20.69 -23.72 13.84
CA PRO A 630 20.55 -23.31 12.46
C PRO A 630 19.29 -23.89 11.79
N ALA A 631 18.69 -23.16 10.88
CA ALA A 631 17.56 -23.62 10.10
C ALA A 631 17.88 -24.94 9.36
N THR A 632 16.96 -25.88 9.43
CA THR A 632 17.09 -27.19 8.77
C THR A 632 15.90 -27.39 7.81
N PHE A 633 16.18 -28.11 6.72
CA PHE A 633 15.16 -28.47 5.75
C PHE A 633 14.60 -29.87 6.08
N GLY A 634 13.29 -30.02 5.91
CA GLY A 634 12.67 -31.32 5.72
C GLY A 634 12.99 -31.85 4.31
N HIS A 635 12.73 -33.13 4.11
CA HIS A 635 12.83 -33.77 2.80
C HIS A 635 11.48 -34.39 2.43
N ASP A 636 10.97 -34.03 1.26
CA ASP A 636 9.80 -34.66 0.65
C ASP A 636 10.24 -35.31 -0.68
N PRO A 637 9.98 -36.60 -0.91
CA PRO A 637 10.45 -37.28 -2.12
C PRO A 637 9.88 -36.69 -3.43
N ARG A 638 8.81 -35.92 -3.36
CA ARG A 638 8.17 -35.32 -4.55
C ARG A 638 8.81 -33.98 -4.96
N VAL A 639 9.32 -33.21 -4.00
CA VAL A 639 9.85 -31.84 -4.24
C VAL A 639 11.30 -31.66 -3.75
N GLY A 640 11.88 -32.64 -3.06
CA GLY A 640 13.23 -32.56 -2.49
C GLY A 640 13.25 -31.82 -1.15
N LYS A 641 14.15 -30.83 -1.01
CA LYS A 641 14.22 -30.00 0.21
C LYS A 641 12.96 -29.15 0.37
N ALA A 642 12.43 -29.10 1.58
CA ALA A 642 11.27 -28.30 1.92
C ALA A 642 11.49 -27.54 3.23
N TRP A 643 11.08 -26.28 3.26
CA TRP A 643 11.05 -25.47 4.48
C TRP A 643 10.04 -26.05 5.47
N GLN A 644 10.41 -26.10 6.73
CA GLN A 644 9.56 -26.55 7.84
C GLN A 644 10.03 -25.90 9.15
N PRO A 645 9.18 -25.83 10.19
CA PRO A 645 9.63 -25.50 11.54
C PRO A 645 10.76 -26.42 11.99
N TRP A 646 11.81 -25.86 12.60
CA TRP A 646 13.04 -26.59 12.93
C TRP A 646 13.44 -26.52 14.40
N CYS A 647 12.73 -25.70 15.21
CA CYS A 647 12.99 -25.48 16.62
C CYS A 647 11.94 -26.11 17.58
#